data_5f2ebcb9d93974e647f3d31da2426df6
#
_entry.id   5f2ebcb9d93974e647f3d31da2426df6
#
_cell.length_a   1.000
_cell.length_b   1.000
_cell.length_c   1.000
_cell.angle_alpha   90.00
_cell.angle_beta   90.00
_cell.angle_gamma   90.00
#
_symmetry.space_group_name_H-M   'P 1'
#
loop_
_entity.id
_entity.type
_entity.pdbx_description
1 polymer ?
#
loop_
_entity_poly.entity_id
_entity_poly.type
_entity_poly.pdbx_seq_one_letter_code
_entity_poly.pdbx_strand_id
1 'polypeptide(L)'
;MPLLTALMRPLGRALLCAVATLICLPALAAPPTLAQCHGIKDLAFVAHLDDDLLFMNPDIASNIEAGGCVRVVYLTASDAGEGETYMLGRERGVRAAYAYMAHKPDQWKSDVGTADGRHIARFTLQGNPRVQLWHMRLKDPWLGKGWGSLTPLSRTESEAGQTVDTLGPNPEVYTREQLIDTLAELIRQYGPTTVRHLDDTISVPYTQLCWRCAGHGHPDHIASARLVREAMVRAPGNYAETGYIDYPSQERATNLAEAEIATKSVIFQHYAWNDYHYCAGPTGCKEPAGPAAAWVQRAYYVSRQDIAPQLYPDGRGGLVVFAAGETNAAVNRWDSGQQRWQSLGGRTSGPLVSFTHADGTAGLMARDPLGGVWANKQRHDGTWQGWQALGGLRVTQIPAVAPRGEAAAVALGYDGLLHWIAPSGIDGSWSTWQDLPPLEGATGSPAVARGADGRYVIFASTTQGELFYTRQLPAAKGQRPEWHAWRRVPAPETAGGLAAIRNHENRVELYFRQRGSNHLTQLVEAGDTTDMDMDWSTAADLGVPFIGRPAINADAQGNVVLAVLERADGHLWLVEHGKPTRLDAEAASPPALNIIDGTLYIVARTAGGPQRYQVLSRRSGAWATAVTLEGVPATGGGPFATLAARPTDLPNLGSHGANNTVVVRPSTTDPSTLSVERMPTQVSRPATPTSVQ
;
A
#
# COMPACT_ATOMS: atom_id res chain seq x y z
N MET A 1 65.43 -43.29 55.92
CA MET A 1 66.34 -42.65 56.94
C MET A 1 67.00 -41.49 56.26
N PRO A 2 67.16 -40.38 56.92
CA PRO A 2 66.23 -39.58 57.73
C PRO A 2 66.15 -38.18 57.19
N LEU A 3 65.05 -37.46 57.53
CA LEU A 3 64.97 -36.29 58.42
C LEU A 3 65.71 -35.04 57.89
N LEU A 4 65.23 -33.88 57.90
CA LEU A 4 64.59 -33.01 58.90
C LEU A 4 64.00 -31.80 58.24
N THR A 5 62.75 -31.52 58.57
CA THR A 5 62.19 -30.38 59.34
C THR A 5 62.54 -28.96 58.97
N ALA A 6 61.45 -28.27 58.65
CA ALA A 6 60.93 -27.06 59.27
C ALA A 6 61.67 -25.72 59.03
N LEU A 7 60.98 -24.73 58.56
CA LEU A 7 60.60 -23.63 59.42
C LEU A 7 59.66 -22.67 58.71
N MET A 8 58.61 -22.31 59.40
CA MET A 8 57.63 -21.30 59.18
C MET A 8 58.24 -19.88 58.98
N ARG A 9 57.64 -19.00 58.18
CA ARG A 9 56.60 -18.08 58.53
C ARG A 9 56.41 -16.99 57.46
N PRO A 10 55.36 -16.16 57.56
CA PRO A 10 54.54 -15.76 56.46
C PRO A 10 54.80 -14.27 56.06
N LEU A 11 54.27 -13.85 54.94
CA LEU A 11 53.77 -12.43 54.74
C LEU A 11 53.47 -12.16 53.28
N GLY A 12 52.36 -11.60 53.11
CA GLY A 12 52.09 -10.76 51.94
C GLY A 12 50.91 -11.19 51.07
N ARG A 13 49.69 -11.13 51.57
CA ARG A 13 48.50 -11.00 50.70
C ARG A 13 48.59 -9.64 50.02
N ALA A 14 49.07 -9.59 48.80
CA ALA A 14 48.84 -8.48 47.89
C ALA A 14 47.60 -8.80 47.07
N LEU A 15 46.47 -8.19 47.41
CA LEU A 15 45.21 -8.21 46.68
C LEU A 15 45.40 -7.36 45.42
N LEU A 16 45.66 -7.98 44.29
CA LEU A 16 45.55 -7.32 42.98
C LEU A 16 44.07 -7.25 42.63
N CYS A 17 43.42 -6.15 42.96
CA CYS A 17 42.16 -5.75 42.33
C CYS A 17 42.43 -5.36 40.88
N ALA A 18 42.28 -6.31 39.96
CA ALA A 18 42.14 -5.98 38.55
C ALA A 18 40.73 -5.38 38.35
N VAL A 19 40.66 -4.06 38.32
CA VAL A 19 39.49 -3.34 37.86
C VAL A 19 39.37 -3.59 36.36
N ALA A 20 38.59 -4.57 35.98
CA ALA A 20 38.13 -4.73 34.62
C ALA A 20 37.10 -3.64 34.34
N THR A 21 37.54 -2.50 33.82
CA THR A 21 36.68 -1.51 33.19
C THR A 21 36.06 -2.16 31.97
N LEU A 22 34.84 -2.72 32.13
CA LEU A 22 33.97 -3.08 31.01
C LEU A 22 33.60 -1.75 30.31
N ILE A 23 34.32 -1.46 29.24
CA ILE A 23 33.87 -0.45 28.27
C ILE A 23 32.65 -1.05 27.62
N CYS A 24 31.46 -0.68 28.10
CA CYS A 24 30.22 -0.86 27.35
C CYS A 24 30.30 0.03 26.10
N LEU A 25 30.88 -0.53 25.03
CA LEU A 25 30.64 0.01 23.71
C LEU A 25 29.13 -0.08 23.47
N PRO A 26 28.45 1.03 23.15
CA PRO A 26 27.08 0.93 22.72
C PRO A 26 27.07 -0.05 21.54
N ALA A 27 26.34 -1.14 21.66
CA ALA A 27 26.07 -2.02 20.55
C ALA A 27 25.41 -1.14 19.49
N LEU A 28 26.16 -0.80 18.44
CA LEU A 28 25.60 -0.18 17.26
C LEU A 28 24.51 -1.13 16.78
N ALA A 29 23.25 -0.75 16.98
CA ALA A 29 22.12 -1.51 16.48
C ALA A 29 22.38 -1.79 14.99
N ALA A 30 22.34 -3.05 14.60
CA ALA A 30 22.47 -3.40 13.19
C ALA A 30 21.44 -2.57 12.40
N PRO A 31 21.82 -2.02 11.24
CA PRO A 31 20.88 -1.23 10.46
C PRO A 31 19.65 -2.09 10.16
N PRO A 32 18.43 -1.50 10.23
CA PRO A 32 17.20 -2.25 10.01
C PRO A 32 17.26 -2.95 8.65
N THR A 33 17.01 -4.24 8.64
CA THR A 33 16.95 -5.06 7.42
C THR A 33 15.56 -4.95 6.80
N LEU A 34 15.39 -5.37 5.54
CA LEU A 34 14.08 -5.49 4.91
C LEU A 34 13.11 -6.40 5.69
N ALA A 35 13.62 -7.34 6.47
CA ALA A 35 12.85 -8.18 7.38
C ALA A 35 12.10 -7.36 8.47
N GLN A 36 12.55 -6.14 8.76
CA GLN A 36 11.92 -5.22 9.72
C GLN A 36 10.89 -4.28 9.06
N CYS A 37 10.50 -4.53 7.81
CA CYS A 37 9.46 -3.79 7.14
C CYS A 37 8.09 -4.36 7.48
N HIS A 38 7.40 -3.77 8.43
CA HIS A 38 6.06 -4.19 8.85
C HIS A 38 4.95 -3.63 7.97
N GLY A 39 5.24 -2.55 7.24
CA GLY A 39 4.26 -1.82 6.44
C GLY A 39 4.24 -2.19 4.96
N ILE A 40 3.82 -1.23 4.15
CA ILE A 40 3.82 -1.35 2.70
C ILE A 40 5.25 -1.50 2.20
N LYS A 41 5.44 -2.48 1.30
CA LYS A 41 6.70 -2.75 0.60
C LYS A 41 6.47 -2.47 -0.87
N ASP A 42 6.80 -1.27 -1.31
CA ASP A 42 6.71 -0.89 -2.72
C ASP A 42 7.93 -1.37 -3.48
N LEU A 43 7.69 -2.06 -4.59
CA LEU A 43 8.69 -2.37 -5.60
C LEU A 43 8.27 -1.68 -6.90
N ALA A 44 8.96 -0.59 -7.24
CA ALA A 44 8.71 0.16 -8.46
C ALA A 44 9.74 -0.23 -9.54
N PHE A 45 9.26 -0.41 -10.75
CA PHE A 45 10.09 -0.59 -11.94
C PHE A 45 9.79 0.56 -12.90
N VAL A 46 10.83 1.23 -13.35
CA VAL A 46 10.74 2.35 -14.29
C VAL A 46 11.83 2.25 -15.36
N ALA A 47 11.60 2.88 -16.46
CA ALA A 47 12.59 2.92 -17.54
C ALA A 47 13.72 3.88 -17.19
N HIS A 48 13.40 5.14 -16.89
CA HIS A 48 14.37 6.21 -16.71
C HIS A 48 14.47 6.73 -15.27
N LEU A 49 15.51 7.50 -15.01
CA LEU A 49 15.92 7.96 -13.69
C LEU A 49 15.09 9.14 -13.12
N ASP A 50 13.98 9.49 -13.75
CA ASP A 50 13.06 10.55 -13.33
C ASP A 50 11.57 10.11 -13.39
N ASP A 51 11.29 8.97 -13.99
CA ASP A 51 9.93 8.48 -14.22
C ASP A 51 9.12 8.31 -12.93
N ASP A 52 9.73 7.72 -11.91
CA ASP A 52 9.11 7.51 -10.61
C ASP A 52 8.84 8.82 -9.87
N LEU A 53 9.72 9.81 -10.03
CA LEU A 53 9.57 11.13 -9.45
C LEU A 53 8.43 11.91 -10.11
N LEU A 54 8.27 11.75 -11.44
CA LEU A 54 7.29 12.45 -12.24
C LEU A 54 5.92 11.78 -12.27
N PHE A 55 5.87 10.44 -12.32
CA PHE A 55 4.62 9.72 -12.56
C PHE A 55 4.10 8.94 -11.37
N MET A 56 4.97 8.47 -10.45
CA MET A 56 4.57 7.65 -9.30
C MET A 56 4.49 8.42 -7.98
N ASN A 57 4.99 9.65 -7.92
CA ASN A 57 4.74 10.54 -6.79
C ASN A 57 3.36 11.21 -6.94
N PRO A 58 2.63 11.39 -5.82
CA PRO A 58 3.10 11.36 -4.43
C PRO A 58 3.06 9.98 -3.73
N ASP A 59 2.65 8.89 -4.38
CA ASP A 59 2.46 7.60 -3.70
C ASP A 59 3.75 7.07 -3.07
N ILE A 60 4.88 7.13 -3.80
CA ILE A 60 6.19 6.70 -3.28
C ILE A 60 6.62 7.57 -2.10
N ALA A 61 6.56 8.90 -2.24
CA ALA A 61 6.92 9.84 -1.18
C ALA A 61 6.05 9.62 0.07
N SER A 62 4.75 9.42 -0.10
CA SER A 62 3.81 9.14 0.98
C SER A 62 4.13 7.84 1.70
N ASN A 63 4.53 6.78 0.97
CA ASN A 63 4.92 5.53 1.61
C ASN A 63 6.22 5.66 2.42
N ILE A 64 7.21 6.40 1.91
CA ILE A 64 8.45 6.70 2.65
C ILE A 64 8.12 7.50 3.92
N GLU A 65 7.31 8.55 3.81
CA GLU A 65 6.89 9.39 4.94
C GLU A 65 6.11 8.58 6.00
N ALA A 66 5.27 7.65 5.57
CA ALA A 66 4.56 6.74 6.45
C ALA A 66 5.46 5.71 7.15
N GLY A 67 6.72 5.55 6.73
CA GLY A 67 7.67 4.60 7.29
C GLY A 67 7.69 3.23 6.60
N GLY A 68 7.09 3.13 5.41
CA GLY A 68 7.13 1.93 4.58
C GLY A 68 8.49 1.67 3.93
N CYS A 69 8.58 0.57 3.22
CA CYS A 69 9.77 0.19 2.45
C CYS A 69 9.57 0.50 0.97
N VAL A 70 10.58 1.05 0.35
CA VAL A 70 10.59 1.36 -1.07
C VAL A 70 11.85 0.84 -1.72
N ARG A 71 11.69 0.07 -2.79
CA ARG A 71 12.76 -0.25 -3.72
C ARG A 71 12.36 0.18 -5.12
N VAL A 72 13.21 0.96 -5.78
CA VAL A 72 13.04 1.32 -7.19
C VAL A 72 14.11 0.64 -8.00
N VAL A 73 13.70 0.06 -9.13
CA VAL A 73 14.57 -0.58 -10.12
C VAL A 73 14.48 0.25 -11.40
N TYR A 74 15.57 0.90 -11.74
CA TYR A 74 15.74 1.65 -12.99
C TYR A 74 16.33 0.70 -14.03
N LEU A 75 15.61 0.47 -15.12
CA LEU A 75 16.04 -0.46 -16.14
C LEU A 75 17.16 0.13 -17.00
N THR A 76 16.97 1.35 -17.52
CA THR A 76 17.95 1.97 -18.41
C THR A 76 19.01 2.77 -17.64
N ALA A 77 20.09 3.08 -18.32
CA ALA A 77 21.12 4.00 -17.87
C ALA A 77 20.64 5.45 -17.94
N SER A 78 19.58 5.71 -18.68
CA SER A 78 19.08 7.07 -18.96
C SER A 78 20.19 8.00 -19.46
N ASP A 79 21.12 7.47 -20.22
CA ASP A 79 22.34 8.17 -20.61
C ASP A 79 22.14 9.04 -21.87
N ALA A 80 20.98 8.96 -22.52
CA ALA A 80 20.66 9.69 -23.75
C ALA A 80 21.77 9.62 -24.82
N GLY A 81 22.59 8.57 -24.78
CA GLY A 81 23.76 8.39 -25.65
C GLY A 81 25.00 9.21 -25.23
N GLU A 82 24.95 9.90 -24.09
CA GLU A 82 26.08 10.71 -23.59
C GLU A 82 27.01 9.91 -22.65
N GLY A 83 26.65 8.64 -22.34
CA GLY A 83 27.49 7.69 -21.64
C GLY A 83 27.51 7.87 -20.12
N GLU A 84 28.50 7.22 -19.49
CA GLU A 84 28.56 7.03 -18.03
C GLU A 84 28.56 8.33 -17.23
N THR A 85 29.21 9.40 -17.71
CA THR A 85 29.28 10.66 -16.95
C THR A 85 27.89 11.26 -16.72
N TYR A 86 27.06 11.25 -17.77
CA TYR A 86 25.69 11.74 -17.67
C TYR A 86 24.82 10.80 -16.83
N MET A 87 24.87 9.50 -17.07
CA MET A 87 24.22 8.48 -16.25
C MET A 87 24.50 8.68 -14.75
N LEU A 88 25.78 8.81 -14.37
CA LEU A 88 26.17 8.99 -12.97
C LEU A 88 25.67 10.33 -12.38
N GLY A 89 25.52 11.38 -13.22
CA GLY A 89 24.86 12.63 -12.86
C GLY A 89 23.41 12.41 -12.45
N ARG A 90 22.66 11.76 -13.31
CA ARG A 90 21.24 11.43 -13.07
C ARG A 90 21.07 10.50 -11.86
N GLU A 91 21.94 9.48 -11.70
CA GLU A 91 21.94 8.62 -10.50
C GLU A 91 22.18 9.42 -9.20
N ARG A 92 23.04 10.45 -9.20
CA ARG A 92 23.18 11.35 -8.05
C ARG A 92 21.89 12.12 -7.81
N GLY A 93 21.23 12.56 -8.88
CA GLY A 93 19.94 13.27 -8.80
C GLY A 93 18.86 12.47 -8.10
N VAL A 94 18.65 11.21 -8.51
CA VAL A 94 17.63 10.40 -7.83
C VAL A 94 17.99 10.11 -6.38
N ARG A 95 19.27 9.88 -6.07
CA ARG A 95 19.70 9.72 -4.67
C ARG A 95 19.38 10.96 -3.83
N ALA A 96 19.66 12.16 -4.33
CA ALA A 96 19.35 13.41 -3.65
C ALA A 96 17.84 13.58 -3.43
N ALA A 97 17.02 13.27 -4.44
CA ALA A 97 15.55 13.32 -4.32
C ALA A 97 15.00 12.33 -3.26
N TYR A 98 15.50 11.10 -3.24
CA TYR A 98 15.07 10.10 -2.25
C TYR A 98 15.55 10.40 -0.83
N ALA A 99 16.76 10.94 -0.68
CA ALA A 99 17.25 11.41 0.62
C ALA A 99 16.37 12.55 1.15
N TYR A 100 15.96 13.47 0.28
CA TYR A 100 15.02 14.54 0.62
C TYR A 100 13.64 13.99 1.04
N MET A 101 13.03 13.07 0.25
CA MET A 101 11.76 12.43 0.60
C MET A 101 11.81 11.70 1.95
N ALA A 102 12.95 11.11 2.28
CA ALA A 102 13.16 10.41 3.53
C ALA A 102 13.54 11.31 4.71
N HIS A 103 13.69 12.61 4.51
CA HIS A 103 14.20 13.58 5.51
C HIS A 103 15.54 13.14 6.12
N LYS A 104 16.45 12.66 5.27
CA LYS A 104 17.77 12.15 5.66
C LYS A 104 18.88 12.82 4.87
N PRO A 105 20.11 12.87 5.43
CA PRO A 105 21.28 13.26 4.67
C PRO A 105 21.46 12.39 3.41
N ASP A 106 21.93 12.98 2.32
CA ASP A 106 22.23 12.30 1.06
C ASP A 106 23.49 11.42 1.19
N GLN A 107 23.40 10.37 1.98
CA GLN A 107 24.46 9.41 2.28
C GLN A 107 24.00 8.00 1.98
N TRP A 108 24.70 7.33 1.09
CA TRP A 108 24.31 6.03 0.57
C TRP A 108 25.42 4.99 0.72
N LYS A 109 25.04 3.80 1.11
CA LYS A 109 25.89 2.62 0.94
C LYS A 109 25.71 2.15 -0.49
N SER A 110 26.83 2.06 -1.24
CA SER A 110 26.87 1.51 -2.59
C SER A 110 27.44 0.09 -2.52
N ASP A 111 26.73 -0.85 -3.11
CA ASP A 111 27.19 -2.23 -3.31
C ASP A 111 26.55 -2.84 -4.57
N VAL A 112 26.76 -4.13 -4.79
CA VAL A 112 26.20 -4.87 -5.92
C VAL A 112 25.17 -5.86 -5.38
N GLY A 113 23.95 -5.75 -5.88
CA GLY A 113 22.92 -6.76 -5.70
C GLY A 113 22.98 -7.78 -6.85
N THR A 114 22.45 -8.97 -6.59
CA THR A 114 22.36 -10.03 -7.62
C THR A 114 20.93 -10.50 -7.78
N ALA A 115 20.50 -10.72 -9.03
CA ALA A 115 19.25 -11.35 -9.36
C ALA A 115 19.43 -12.22 -10.60
N ASP A 116 19.02 -13.47 -10.57
CA ASP A 116 19.18 -14.43 -11.66
C ASP A 116 20.63 -14.48 -12.22
N GLY A 117 21.63 -14.46 -11.30
CA GLY A 117 23.05 -14.45 -11.66
C GLY A 117 23.56 -13.14 -12.25
N ARG A 118 22.74 -12.11 -12.38
CA ARG A 118 23.07 -10.78 -12.90
C ARG A 118 23.48 -9.82 -11.81
N HIS A 119 24.38 -8.88 -12.12
CA HIS A 119 24.92 -7.92 -11.17
C HIS A 119 24.28 -6.54 -11.38
N ILE A 120 23.62 -6.03 -10.36
CA ILE A 120 22.86 -4.78 -10.43
C ILE A 120 23.42 -3.80 -9.40
N ALA A 121 23.78 -2.58 -9.80
CA ALA A 121 24.24 -1.55 -8.88
C ALA A 121 23.15 -1.21 -7.88
N ARG A 122 23.47 -1.25 -6.58
CA ARG A 122 22.52 -1.02 -5.49
C ARG A 122 23.00 0.07 -4.56
N PHE A 123 22.07 1.00 -4.27
CA PHE A 123 22.26 2.05 -3.30
C PHE A 123 21.23 1.91 -2.19
N THR A 124 21.69 1.93 -0.94
CA THR A 124 20.85 1.86 0.26
C THR A 124 21.05 3.14 1.08
N LEU A 125 19.99 3.88 1.37
CA LEU A 125 20.04 5.12 2.14
C LEU A 125 20.48 4.83 3.58
N GLN A 126 21.61 5.39 4.02
CA GLN A 126 22.18 5.03 5.34
C GLN A 126 21.27 5.46 6.50
N GLY A 127 20.66 6.63 6.41
CA GLY A 127 19.73 7.14 7.43
C GLY A 127 18.36 6.48 7.45
N ASN A 128 18.01 5.73 6.38
CA ASN A 128 16.77 4.95 6.26
C ASN A 128 16.96 3.74 5.31
N PRO A 129 17.49 2.61 5.78
CA PRO A 129 17.78 1.44 4.93
C PRO A 129 16.55 0.78 4.27
N ARG A 130 15.34 1.24 4.60
CA ARG A 130 14.09 0.84 3.92
C ARG A 130 13.98 1.42 2.51
N VAL A 131 14.81 2.41 2.17
CA VAL A 131 14.86 3.05 0.85
C VAL A 131 16.08 2.52 0.08
N GLN A 132 15.81 1.87 -1.04
CA GLN A 132 16.82 1.26 -1.90
C GLN A 132 16.58 1.62 -3.37
N LEU A 133 17.66 1.94 -4.08
CA LEU A 133 17.67 2.22 -5.51
C LEU A 133 18.57 1.20 -6.20
N TRP A 134 18.04 0.55 -7.22
CA TRP A 134 18.72 -0.48 -8.00
C TRP A 134 18.81 -0.03 -9.46
N HIS A 135 20.00 -0.07 -10.08
CA HIS A 135 20.23 0.43 -11.41
C HIS A 135 20.78 -0.69 -12.31
N MET A 136 19.96 -1.17 -13.25
CA MET A 136 20.38 -2.17 -14.24
C MET A 136 21.27 -1.54 -15.31
N ARG A 137 21.11 -0.23 -15.59
CA ARG A 137 21.97 0.53 -16.50
C ARG A 137 21.95 0.05 -17.95
N LEU A 138 20.81 -0.44 -18.45
CA LEU A 138 20.69 -0.80 -19.86
C LEU A 138 20.89 0.44 -20.74
N LYS A 139 21.65 0.33 -21.82
CA LYS A 139 21.96 1.44 -22.73
C LYS A 139 20.70 2.10 -23.26
N ASP A 140 20.65 3.42 -23.18
CA ASP A 140 19.53 4.27 -23.63
C ASP A 140 20.07 5.40 -24.54
N PRO A 141 20.40 5.11 -25.79
CA PRO A 141 20.85 6.13 -26.71
C PRO A 141 19.71 7.08 -27.10
N TRP A 142 20.05 8.33 -27.36
CA TRP A 142 19.10 9.31 -27.86
C TRP A 142 18.39 8.86 -29.14
N LEU A 143 17.07 8.83 -29.14
CA LEU A 143 16.24 8.41 -30.26
C LEU A 143 16.19 9.41 -31.44
N GLY A 144 16.70 10.61 -31.23
CA GLY A 144 16.56 11.70 -32.17
C GLY A 144 15.30 12.56 -31.95
N LYS A 145 15.26 13.70 -32.63
CA LYS A 145 14.16 14.65 -32.56
C LYS A 145 12.89 14.05 -33.18
N GLY A 146 11.86 13.91 -32.36
CA GLY A 146 10.55 13.45 -32.82
C GLY A 146 10.33 11.94 -32.78
N TRP A 147 11.33 11.16 -32.44
CA TRP A 147 11.33 9.69 -32.36
C TRP A 147 10.98 8.98 -33.69
N GLY A 148 10.13 7.95 -33.68
CA GLY A 148 9.85 7.11 -34.83
C GLY A 148 10.83 5.94 -34.97
N SER A 149 11.51 5.56 -33.88
CA SER A 149 12.51 4.49 -33.86
C SER A 149 12.40 3.67 -32.55
N LEU A 150 13.03 2.48 -32.58
CA LEU A 150 13.14 1.59 -31.42
C LEU A 150 14.39 1.92 -30.62
N THR A 151 14.23 1.97 -29.29
CA THR A 151 15.36 1.91 -28.37
C THR A 151 15.94 0.50 -28.30
N PRO A 152 17.15 0.29 -27.76
CA PRO A 152 17.65 -1.06 -27.51
C PRO A 152 16.71 -1.88 -26.61
N LEU A 153 16.11 -1.29 -25.58
CA LEU A 153 15.17 -1.96 -24.69
C LEU A 153 13.87 -2.35 -25.41
N SER A 154 13.23 -1.41 -26.10
CA SER A 154 11.98 -1.70 -26.84
C SER A 154 12.19 -2.66 -28.00
N ARG A 155 13.37 -2.65 -28.60
CA ARG A 155 13.76 -3.65 -29.62
C ARG A 155 13.92 -5.04 -29.01
N THR A 156 14.60 -5.13 -27.85
CA THR A 156 14.77 -6.41 -27.15
C THR A 156 13.42 -6.96 -26.65
N GLU A 157 12.48 -6.09 -26.26
CA GLU A 157 11.13 -6.49 -25.88
C GLU A 157 10.33 -7.03 -27.06
N SER A 158 10.39 -6.38 -28.23
CA SER A 158 9.45 -6.61 -29.33
C SER A 158 9.98 -7.47 -30.48
N GLU A 159 11.30 -7.59 -30.66
CA GLU A 159 11.94 -8.30 -31.78
C GLU A 159 12.69 -9.54 -31.28
N ALA A 160 12.45 -10.68 -31.93
CA ALA A 160 13.10 -11.93 -31.57
C ALA A 160 14.63 -11.88 -31.80
N GLY A 161 15.39 -12.41 -30.86
CA GLY A 161 16.84 -12.52 -30.92
C GLY A 161 17.62 -11.22 -30.67
N GLN A 162 16.94 -10.13 -30.36
CA GLN A 162 17.58 -8.87 -29.97
C GLN A 162 18.08 -8.92 -28.54
N THR A 163 19.09 -8.10 -28.24
CA THR A 163 19.70 -7.97 -26.94
C THR A 163 19.95 -6.50 -26.61
N VAL A 164 20.09 -6.22 -25.31
CA VAL A 164 20.50 -4.89 -24.81
C VAL A 164 21.68 -5.04 -23.87
N ASP A 165 22.69 -4.17 -24.03
CA ASP A 165 23.88 -4.12 -23.18
C ASP A 165 23.68 -3.14 -22.03
N THR A 166 24.43 -3.34 -20.96
CA THR A 166 24.53 -2.37 -19.87
C THR A 166 25.71 -1.40 -20.05
N LEU A 167 25.64 -0.24 -19.42
CA LEU A 167 26.78 0.66 -19.19
C LEU A 167 27.48 0.31 -17.88
N GLY A 168 28.78 0.64 -17.82
CA GLY A 168 29.59 0.47 -16.61
C GLY A 168 30.84 -0.40 -16.85
N PRO A 169 31.65 -0.56 -15.81
CA PRO A 169 32.97 -1.22 -15.93
C PRO A 169 32.89 -2.73 -16.22
N ASN A 170 31.76 -3.35 -15.95
CA ASN A 170 31.49 -4.76 -16.22
C ASN A 170 30.17 -4.88 -16.98
N PRO A 171 30.15 -4.60 -18.30
CA PRO A 171 28.93 -4.64 -19.07
C PRO A 171 28.39 -6.06 -19.17
N GLU A 172 27.08 -6.19 -19.01
CA GLU A 172 26.33 -7.43 -19.20
C GLU A 172 25.41 -7.28 -20.42
N VAL A 173 25.06 -8.40 -21.02
CA VAL A 173 24.14 -8.46 -22.18
C VAL A 173 22.90 -9.21 -21.75
N TYR A 174 21.73 -8.64 -22.05
CA TYR A 174 20.44 -9.23 -21.71
C TYR A 174 19.65 -9.56 -22.96
N THR A 175 19.18 -10.78 -23.05
CA THR A 175 18.06 -11.15 -23.93
C THR A 175 16.73 -10.78 -23.25
N ARG A 176 15.63 -10.82 -24.00
CA ARG A 176 14.28 -10.62 -23.48
C ARG A 176 13.97 -11.56 -22.30
N GLU A 177 14.24 -12.84 -22.46
CA GLU A 177 13.98 -13.86 -21.43
C GLU A 177 14.79 -13.59 -20.16
N GLN A 178 16.06 -13.23 -20.29
CA GLN A 178 16.93 -12.89 -19.17
C GLN A 178 16.47 -11.62 -18.44
N LEU A 179 15.94 -10.64 -19.16
CA LEU A 179 15.32 -9.47 -18.52
C LEU A 179 14.13 -9.90 -17.66
N ILE A 180 13.20 -10.67 -18.23
CA ILE A 180 12.02 -11.13 -17.51
C ILE A 180 12.38 -11.98 -16.28
N ASP A 181 13.35 -12.90 -16.42
CA ASP A 181 13.79 -13.76 -15.31
C ASP A 181 14.47 -12.96 -14.20
N THR A 182 15.31 -11.98 -14.56
CA THR A 182 15.95 -11.06 -13.60
C THR A 182 14.90 -10.23 -12.84
N LEU A 183 13.92 -9.66 -13.55
CA LEU A 183 12.85 -8.87 -12.93
C LEU A 183 11.96 -9.75 -12.04
N ALA A 184 11.65 -10.97 -12.45
CA ALA A 184 10.89 -11.93 -11.65
C ALA A 184 11.65 -12.32 -10.37
N GLU A 185 12.98 -12.49 -10.46
CA GLU A 185 13.80 -12.78 -9.28
C GLU A 185 13.85 -11.59 -8.31
N LEU A 186 13.92 -10.36 -8.82
CA LEU A 186 13.83 -9.15 -8.00
C LEU A 186 12.49 -9.07 -7.25
N ILE A 187 11.37 -9.45 -7.89
CA ILE A 187 10.06 -9.53 -7.25
C ILE A 187 10.07 -10.58 -6.14
N ARG A 188 10.57 -11.80 -6.42
CA ARG A 188 10.63 -12.89 -5.43
C ARG A 188 11.50 -12.53 -4.22
N GLN A 189 12.69 -12.00 -4.46
CA GLN A 189 13.64 -11.62 -3.40
C GLN A 189 13.12 -10.50 -2.50
N TYR A 190 12.43 -9.52 -3.08
CA TYR A 190 11.91 -8.41 -2.30
C TYR A 190 10.62 -8.77 -1.54
N GLY A 191 9.77 -9.61 -2.11
CA GLY A 191 8.47 -9.97 -1.56
C GLY A 191 7.61 -8.72 -1.34
N PRO A 192 7.25 -7.98 -2.41
CA PRO A 192 6.51 -6.72 -2.30
C PRO A 192 5.09 -6.93 -1.79
N THR A 193 4.47 -5.87 -1.27
CA THR A 193 3.01 -5.75 -1.11
C THR A 193 2.39 -5.05 -2.31
N THR A 194 3.17 -4.23 -3.03
CA THR A 194 2.74 -3.52 -4.23
C THR A 194 3.87 -3.53 -5.25
N VAL A 195 3.56 -3.92 -6.48
CA VAL A 195 4.42 -3.73 -7.65
C VAL A 195 3.88 -2.55 -8.45
N ARG A 196 4.76 -1.59 -8.74
CA ARG A 196 4.45 -0.37 -9.49
C ARG A 196 5.19 -0.37 -10.82
N HIS A 197 4.51 0.01 -11.89
CA HIS A 197 5.08 0.14 -13.23
C HIS A 197 4.39 1.27 -14.01
N LEU A 198 4.90 1.62 -15.18
CA LEU A 198 4.28 2.58 -16.08
C LEU A 198 3.19 1.93 -16.94
N ASP A 199 2.62 2.69 -17.87
CA ASP A 199 1.62 2.21 -18.82
C ASP A 199 2.26 1.25 -19.85
N ASP A 200 1.71 0.05 -20.01
CA ASP A 200 2.14 -0.96 -20.95
C ASP A 200 1.36 -0.93 -22.28
N THR A 201 0.40 -0.03 -22.41
CA THR A 201 -0.42 0.08 -23.60
C THR A 201 0.32 0.82 -24.71
N ILE A 202 0.18 0.33 -25.93
CA ILE A 202 0.72 0.96 -27.12
C ILE A 202 -0.41 1.27 -28.09
N SER A 203 -0.61 2.55 -28.38
CA SER A 203 -1.68 3.02 -29.27
C SER A 203 -1.34 2.84 -30.74
N VAL A 204 -0.04 2.87 -31.06
CA VAL A 204 0.53 2.71 -32.41
C VAL A 204 1.82 1.90 -32.33
N PRO A 205 2.32 1.28 -33.40
CA PRO A 205 3.62 0.61 -33.38
C PRO A 205 4.74 1.52 -32.84
N TYR A 206 5.76 0.96 -32.20
CA TYR A 206 6.90 1.70 -31.66
C TYR A 206 7.52 2.69 -32.63
N THR A 207 7.65 2.30 -33.91
CA THR A 207 8.20 3.12 -35.00
C THR A 207 7.33 4.30 -35.40
N GLN A 208 6.11 4.39 -34.88
CA GLN A 208 5.17 5.49 -35.11
C GLN A 208 4.98 6.36 -33.86
N LEU A 209 5.56 5.97 -32.72
CA LEU A 209 5.54 6.79 -31.52
C LEU A 209 6.31 8.09 -31.76
N CYS A 210 5.80 9.19 -31.25
CA CYS A 210 6.42 10.50 -31.42
C CYS A 210 6.38 11.32 -30.13
N TRP A 211 7.44 12.10 -29.93
CA TRP A 211 7.57 12.99 -28.80
C TRP A 211 6.42 14.01 -28.75
N ARG A 212 5.71 14.03 -27.61
CA ARG A 212 4.57 14.92 -27.35
C ARG A 212 3.37 14.75 -28.29
N CYS A 213 3.26 13.67 -29.02
CA CYS A 213 2.02 13.33 -29.71
C CYS A 213 0.99 12.85 -28.71
N ALA A 214 -0.26 13.25 -28.92
CA ALA A 214 -1.35 12.93 -28.00
C ALA A 214 -1.50 11.41 -27.82
N GLY A 215 -1.55 10.96 -26.58
CA GLY A 215 -1.68 9.55 -26.21
C GLY A 215 -0.41 8.71 -26.39
N HIS A 216 0.75 9.30 -26.70
CA HIS A 216 2.00 8.56 -26.94
C HIS A 216 2.90 8.62 -25.69
N GLY A 217 3.21 7.43 -25.13
CA GLY A 217 4.26 7.22 -24.15
C GLY A 217 5.64 7.04 -24.80
N HIS A 218 6.70 6.97 -23.98
CA HIS A 218 8.05 6.66 -24.48
C HIS A 218 8.17 5.16 -24.81
N PRO A 219 8.91 4.76 -25.87
CA PRO A 219 9.09 3.33 -26.18
C PRO A 219 9.62 2.51 -25.01
N ASP A 220 10.56 3.04 -24.22
CA ASP A 220 11.11 2.34 -23.06
C ASP A 220 10.12 2.25 -21.90
N HIS A 221 9.23 3.23 -21.72
CA HIS A 221 8.18 3.15 -20.70
C HIS A 221 7.27 1.95 -20.97
N ILE A 222 6.83 1.82 -22.21
CA ILE A 222 5.96 0.72 -22.65
C ILE A 222 6.69 -0.62 -22.54
N ALA A 223 7.93 -0.69 -23.05
CA ALA A 223 8.72 -1.91 -23.04
C ALA A 223 9.03 -2.38 -21.62
N SER A 224 9.46 -1.47 -20.74
CA SER A 224 9.73 -1.79 -19.33
C SER A 224 8.48 -2.32 -18.62
N ALA A 225 7.33 -1.67 -18.82
CA ALA A 225 6.07 -2.08 -18.20
C ALA A 225 5.62 -3.47 -18.70
N ARG A 226 5.75 -3.78 -19.99
CA ARG A 226 5.44 -5.10 -20.55
C ARG A 226 6.33 -6.20 -19.99
N LEU A 227 7.65 -5.97 -19.94
CA LEU A 227 8.60 -6.91 -19.36
C LEU A 227 8.31 -7.17 -17.88
N VAL A 228 7.96 -6.11 -17.11
CA VAL A 228 7.59 -6.23 -15.71
C VAL A 228 6.31 -7.04 -15.53
N ARG A 229 5.28 -6.82 -16.34
CA ARG A 229 4.04 -7.59 -16.25
C ARG A 229 4.25 -9.07 -16.56
N GLU A 230 5.11 -9.41 -17.52
CA GLU A 230 5.49 -10.81 -17.77
C GLU A 230 6.29 -11.39 -16.59
N ALA A 231 7.20 -10.60 -15.99
CA ALA A 231 7.94 -11.02 -14.82
C ALA A 231 6.99 -11.26 -13.61
N MET A 232 5.93 -10.48 -13.48
CA MET A 232 4.90 -10.69 -12.47
C MET A 232 4.16 -12.03 -12.66
N VAL A 233 3.94 -12.45 -13.90
CA VAL A 233 3.38 -13.79 -14.19
C VAL A 233 4.34 -14.90 -13.75
N ARG A 234 5.66 -14.72 -13.94
CA ARG A 234 6.68 -15.69 -13.49
C ARG A 234 6.95 -15.66 -11.98
N ALA A 235 6.60 -14.58 -11.32
CA ALA A 235 6.77 -14.39 -9.87
C ALA A 235 5.43 -14.09 -9.19
N PRO A 236 4.48 -15.02 -9.22
CA PRO A 236 3.19 -14.80 -8.57
C PRO A 236 3.36 -14.58 -7.07
N GLY A 237 2.59 -13.66 -6.51
CA GLY A 237 2.70 -13.30 -5.12
C GLY A 237 1.47 -12.55 -4.61
N ASN A 238 1.41 -12.28 -3.29
CA ASN A 238 0.35 -11.48 -2.68
C ASN A 238 0.68 -9.98 -2.71
N TYR A 239 0.84 -9.46 -3.87
CA TYR A 239 1.03 -8.03 -4.08
C TYR A 239 -0.04 -7.47 -5.00
N ALA A 240 -0.43 -6.24 -4.76
CA ALA A 240 -1.25 -5.48 -5.70
C ALA A 240 -0.39 -4.95 -6.85
N GLU A 241 -1.00 -4.80 -8.01
CA GLU A 241 -0.42 -4.11 -9.16
C GLU A 241 -0.95 -2.69 -9.25
N THR A 242 -0.06 -1.73 -9.51
CA THR A 242 -0.42 -0.34 -9.77
C THR A 242 0.34 0.16 -10.99
N GLY A 243 -0.37 0.44 -12.07
CA GLY A 243 0.16 1.01 -13.30
C GLY A 243 -0.11 2.52 -13.38
N TYR A 244 0.87 3.29 -13.80
CA TYR A 244 0.80 4.76 -13.88
C TYR A 244 0.84 5.24 -15.33
N ILE A 245 0.01 6.23 -15.64
CA ILE A 245 0.08 6.93 -16.92
C ILE A 245 1.28 7.88 -16.90
N ASP A 246 2.13 7.76 -17.91
CA ASP A 246 3.33 8.57 -18.06
C ASP A 246 3.07 9.88 -18.85
N TYR A 247 3.73 10.10 -19.96
CA TYR A 247 3.63 11.32 -20.77
C TYR A 247 2.21 11.76 -21.09
N PRO A 248 1.26 10.88 -21.46
CA PRO A 248 -0.12 11.29 -21.74
C PRO A 248 -0.85 11.89 -20.54
N SER A 249 -0.30 11.80 -19.33
CA SER A 249 -0.88 12.46 -18.16
C SER A 249 -0.93 13.99 -18.31
N GLN A 250 -0.02 14.59 -19.10
CA GLN A 250 -0.01 16.03 -19.38
C GLN A 250 -1.27 16.54 -20.09
N GLU A 251 -1.97 15.66 -20.78
CA GLU A 251 -3.21 15.98 -21.53
C GLU A 251 -4.45 16.04 -20.64
N ARG A 252 -4.30 15.56 -19.41
CA ARG A 252 -5.40 15.45 -18.45
C ARG A 252 -5.44 16.68 -17.53
N ALA A 253 -6.55 16.87 -16.83
CA ALA A 253 -6.69 17.93 -15.85
C ALA A 253 -5.68 17.77 -14.69
N THR A 254 -5.29 18.87 -14.06
CA THR A 254 -4.57 18.82 -12.77
C THR A 254 -5.43 18.10 -11.75
N ASN A 255 -4.87 17.11 -11.05
CA ASN A 255 -5.60 16.29 -10.09
C ASN A 255 -4.91 16.17 -8.72
N LEU A 256 -3.76 16.79 -8.54
CA LEU A 256 -3.08 16.88 -7.24
C LEU A 256 -3.48 18.19 -6.54
N ALA A 257 -3.51 18.15 -5.20
CA ALA A 257 -3.69 19.34 -4.38
C ALA A 257 -2.45 20.25 -4.45
N GLU A 258 -2.62 21.56 -4.23
CA GLU A 258 -1.53 22.54 -4.32
C GLU A 258 -0.31 22.18 -3.45
N ALA A 259 -0.55 21.69 -2.22
CA ALA A 259 0.53 21.25 -1.33
C ALA A 259 1.28 20.02 -1.86
N GLU A 260 0.57 19.09 -2.52
CA GLU A 260 1.17 17.91 -3.15
C GLU A 260 2.00 18.32 -4.36
N ILE A 261 1.50 19.25 -5.18
CA ILE A 261 2.23 19.81 -6.32
C ILE A 261 3.51 20.50 -5.84
N ALA A 262 3.44 21.31 -4.80
CA ALA A 262 4.60 22.00 -4.23
C ALA A 262 5.64 20.99 -3.74
N THR A 263 5.23 19.97 -3.00
CA THR A 263 6.14 18.92 -2.49
C THR A 263 6.75 18.13 -3.65
N LYS A 264 5.96 17.68 -4.60
CA LYS A 264 6.43 16.92 -5.78
C LYS A 264 7.41 17.75 -6.62
N SER A 265 7.15 19.06 -6.78
CA SER A 265 8.04 19.97 -7.49
C SER A 265 9.40 20.09 -6.80
N VAL A 266 9.44 20.23 -5.47
CA VAL A 266 10.70 20.32 -4.73
C VAL A 266 11.46 18.98 -4.79
N ILE A 267 10.78 17.85 -4.68
CA ILE A 267 11.39 16.52 -4.86
C ILE A 267 12.07 16.43 -6.24
N PHE A 268 11.37 16.82 -7.30
CA PHE A 268 11.91 16.80 -8.64
C PHE A 268 13.09 17.79 -8.82
N GLN A 269 13.08 18.96 -8.17
CA GLN A 269 14.20 19.89 -8.19
C GLN A 269 15.49 19.29 -7.62
N HIS A 270 15.41 18.51 -6.54
CA HIS A 270 16.59 17.82 -5.98
C HIS A 270 17.23 16.87 -6.99
N TYR A 271 16.42 16.20 -7.81
CA TYR A 271 16.94 15.44 -8.95
C TYR A 271 17.54 16.34 -10.02
N ALA A 272 16.77 17.31 -10.49
CA ALA A 272 17.09 18.18 -11.62
C ALA A 272 18.39 18.98 -11.43
N TRP A 273 18.76 19.31 -10.20
CA TRP A 273 20.04 19.98 -9.91
C TRP A 273 21.27 19.15 -10.28
N ASN A 274 21.12 17.87 -10.49
CA ASN A 274 22.16 16.94 -10.91
C ASN A 274 22.02 16.47 -12.36
N ASP A 275 20.98 16.93 -13.06
CA ASP A 275 20.73 16.65 -14.46
C ASP A 275 20.85 17.94 -15.28
N TYR A 276 21.97 18.09 -15.98
CA TYR A 276 22.29 19.34 -16.68
C TYR A 276 21.36 19.63 -17.89
N HIS A 277 20.55 18.68 -18.33
CA HIS A 277 19.49 18.95 -19.30
C HIS A 277 18.30 19.68 -18.69
N TYR A 278 18.10 19.57 -17.37
CA TYR A 278 17.10 20.33 -16.63
C TYR A 278 17.67 21.57 -15.98
N CYS A 279 18.83 21.45 -15.32
CA CYS A 279 19.43 22.53 -14.54
C CYS A 279 20.96 22.49 -14.57
N ALA A 280 21.59 23.66 -14.61
CA ALA A 280 23.04 23.78 -14.41
C ALA A 280 23.48 23.75 -12.92
N GLY A 281 22.61 23.32 -12.02
CA GLY A 281 22.83 23.25 -10.57
C GLY A 281 21.76 24.00 -9.77
N PRO A 282 21.83 23.99 -8.42
CA PRO A 282 20.77 24.51 -7.54
C PRO A 282 20.39 25.97 -7.77
N THR A 283 21.36 26.78 -8.11
CA THR A 283 21.16 28.23 -8.31
C THR A 283 20.65 28.62 -9.70
N GLY A 284 20.79 27.72 -10.67
CA GLY A 284 20.36 27.94 -12.06
C GLY A 284 18.98 27.36 -12.39
N CYS A 285 18.44 26.53 -11.51
CA CYS A 285 17.17 25.85 -11.72
C CYS A 285 16.04 26.61 -11.04
N LYS A 286 15.13 27.09 -11.85
CA LYS A 286 13.85 27.62 -11.38
C LYS A 286 12.86 26.47 -11.24
N GLU A 287 11.58 26.77 -11.10
CA GLU A 287 10.49 25.79 -11.10
C GLU A 287 10.66 24.75 -12.22
N PRO A 288 10.14 23.50 -12.04
CA PRO A 288 10.14 22.50 -13.10
C PRO A 288 9.69 23.09 -14.43
N ALA A 289 10.50 22.94 -15.47
CA ALA A 289 10.29 23.57 -16.76
C ALA A 289 9.91 22.53 -17.82
N GLY A 290 9.42 23.01 -18.97
CA GLY A 290 9.03 22.15 -20.07
C GLY A 290 7.92 21.16 -19.68
N PRO A 291 7.97 19.90 -20.14
CA PRO A 291 6.99 18.89 -19.82
C PRO A 291 6.92 18.54 -18.33
N ALA A 292 8.03 18.62 -17.60
CA ALA A 292 8.07 18.35 -16.17
C ALA A 292 7.11 19.25 -15.39
N ALA A 293 6.94 20.51 -15.79
CA ALA A 293 5.99 21.43 -15.19
C ALA A 293 4.52 20.93 -15.27
N ALA A 294 4.19 20.18 -16.30
CA ALA A 294 2.87 19.57 -16.44
C ALA A 294 2.75 18.28 -15.63
N TRP A 295 3.76 17.44 -15.61
CA TRP A 295 3.73 16.14 -14.94
C TRP A 295 3.76 16.24 -13.42
N VAL A 296 4.47 17.21 -12.83
CA VAL A 296 4.46 17.41 -11.36
C VAL A 296 3.09 17.78 -10.79
N GLN A 297 2.15 18.22 -11.64
CA GLN A 297 0.79 18.59 -11.22
C GLN A 297 -0.17 17.40 -11.25
N ARG A 298 0.27 16.23 -11.67
CA ARG A 298 -0.60 15.10 -11.99
C ARG A 298 -0.07 13.78 -11.45
N ALA A 299 -1.00 12.87 -11.12
CA ALA A 299 -0.72 11.46 -10.87
C ALA A 299 -1.95 10.66 -11.34
N TYR A 300 -1.81 9.93 -12.44
CA TYR A 300 -2.89 9.18 -13.05
C TYR A 300 -2.53 7.70 -13.17
N TYR A 301 -3.53 6.84 -13.12
CA TYR A 301 -3.36 5.39 -13.09
C TYR A 301 -4.03 4.74 -14.30
N VAL A 302 -3.39 3.72 -14.86
CA VAL A 302 -4.02 2.78 -15.81
C VAL A 302 -4.66 1.61 -15.09
N SER A 303 -4.07 1.18 -13.95
CA SER A 303 -4.59 0.10 -13.13
C SER A 303 -4.29 0.33 -11.65
N ARG A 304 -5.23 -0.08 -10.78
CA ARG A 304 -5.05 -0.08 -9.34
C ARG A 304 -5.74 -1.30 -8.73
N GLN A 305 -4.99 -2.35 -8.48
CA GLN A 305 -5.50 -3.56 -7.82
C GLN A 305 -5.55 -3.42 -6.29
N ASP A 306 -4.97 -2.37 -5.75
CA ASP A 306 -4.99 -2.06 -4.32
C ASP A 306 -6.32 -1.43 -3.84
N ILE A 307 -7.26 -1.14 -4.75
CA ILE A 307 -8.54 -0.52 -4.45
C ILE A 307 -9.72 -1.41 -4.83
N ALA A 308 -10.22 -2.20 -3.89
CA ALA A 308 -11.47 -2.93 -4.05
C ALA A 308 -12.67 -2.00 -3.79
N PRO A 309 -13.80 -2.12 -4.53
CA PRO A 309 -15.03 -1.44 -4.17
C PRO A 309 -15.63 -2.00 -2.87
N GLN A 310 -16.67 -1.34 -2.34
CA GLN A 310 -17.46 -1.84 -1.21
C GLN A 310 -18.93 -1.79 -1.55
N LEU A 311 -19.70 -2.70 -0.98
CA LEU A 311 -21.14 -2.80 -1.20
C LEU A 311 -21.90 -2.62 0.09
N TYR A 312 -23.01 -1.88 0.01
CA TYR A 312 -23.89 -1.66 1.15
C TYR A 312 -25.36 -1.62 0.70
N PRO A 313 -26.32 -2.12 1.50
CA PRO A 313 -27.74 -1.95 1.22
C PRO A 313 -28.16 -0.50 1.44
N ASP A 314 -29.02 0.04 0.57
CA ASP A 314 -29.54 1.40 0.72
C ASP A 314 -30.66 1.54 1.78
N GLY A 315 -31.03 0.46 2.46
CA GLY A 315 -32.13 0.38 3.42
C GLY A 315 -33.51 0.28 2.78
N ARG A 316 -33.60 0.29 1.45
CA ARG A 316 -34.86 0.16 0.66
C ARG A 316 -34.82 -1.04 -0.29
N GLY A 317 -33.88 -1.95 -0.09
CA GLY A 317 -33.62 -3.10 -0.97
C GLY A 317 -32.75 -2.79 -2.19
N GLY A 318 -32.24 -1.58 -2.32
CA GLY A 318 -31.32 -1.17 -3.36
C GLY A 318 -29.86 -1.34 -2.98
N LEU A 319 -28.98 -1.19 -3.97
CA LEU A 319 -27.54 -1.33 -3.85
C LEU A 319 -26.84 0.03 -3.82
N VAL A 320 -25.94 0.19 -2.87
CA VAL A 320 -24.95 1.28 -2.84
C VAL A 320 -23.57 0.71 -3.08
N VAL A 321 -22.80 1.31 -3.99
CA VAL A 321 -21.42 0.97 -4.29
C VAL A 321 -20.51 2.12 -3.83
N PHE A 322 -19.50 1.83 -3.04
CA PHE A 322 -18.44 2.78 -2.70
C PHE A 322 -17.17 2.40 -3.44
N ALA A 323 -16.52 3.38 -4.04
CA ALA A 323 -15.29 3.18 -4.79
C ALA A 323 -14.33 4.36 -4.64
N ALA A 324 -13.05 4.10 -4.66
CA ALA A 324 -12.03 5.13 -4.79
C ALA A 324 -11.88 5.52 -6.26
N GLY A 325 -11.79 6.82 -6.55
CA GLY A 325 -11.51 7.31 -7.89
C GLY A 325 -10.07 7.03 -8.31
N GLU A 326 -9.86 6.52 -9.52
CA GLU A 326 -8.51 6.24 -10.03
C GLU A 326 -7.69 7.49 -10.27
N THR A 327 -8.35 8.56 -10.70
CA THR A 327 -7.67 9.78 -11.09
C THR A 327 -7.37 10.72 -9.92
N ASN A 328 -8.13 10.63 -8.84
CA ASN A 328 -8.05 11.56 -7.71
C ASN A 328 -8.07 10.86 -6.35
N ALA A 329 -8.20 9.53 -6.35
CA ALA A 329 -8.36 8.71 -5.15
C ALA A 329 -9.48 9.16 -4.19
N ALA A 330 -10.42 9.99 -4.66
CA ALA A 330 -11.58 10.43 -3.88
C ALA A 330 -12.52 9.25 -3.61
N VAL A 331 -13.14 9.25 -2.43
CA VAL A 331 -14.19 8.30 -2.11
C VAL A 331 -15.48 8.71 -2.81
N ASN A 332 -16.02 7.81 -3.61
CA ASN A 332 -17.25 8.03 -4.37
C ASN A 332 -18.32 7.01 -3.98
N ARG A 333 -19.56 7.44 -4.01
CA ARG A 333 -20.76 6.65 -3.74
C ARG A 333 -21.64 6.62 -4.99
N TRP A 334 -22.01 5.42 -5.42
CA TRP A 334 -23.08 5.20 -6.40
C TRP A 334 -24.30 4.60 -5.70
N ASP A 335 -25.47 5.00 -6.13
CA ASP A 335 -26.74 4.58 -5.53
C ASP A 335 -27.69 4.10 -6.63
N SER A 336 -28.24 2.90 -6.46
CA SER A 336 -29.13 2.29 -7.45
C SER A 336 -30.44 3.06 -7.69
N GLY A 337 -30.93 3.78 -6.67
CA GLY A 337 -32.12 4.62 -6.78
C GLY A 337 -31.87 5.92 -7.54
N GLN A 338 -30.65 6.45 -7.47
CA GLN A 338 -30.27 7.70 -8.14
C GLN A 338 -29.53 7.48 -9.47
N GLN A 339 -28.98 6.29 -9.66
CA GLN A 339 -28.18 5.87 -10.83
C GLN A 339 -27.03 6.85 -11.17
N ARG A 340 -26.41 7.43 -10.16
CA ARG A 340 -25.33 8.40 -10.33
C ARG A 340 -24.29 8.26 -9.23
N TRP A 341 -23.06 8.65 -9.58
CA TRP A 341 -21.98 8.82 -8.63
C TRP A 341 -22.05 10.16 -7.92
N GLN A 342 -21.67 10.15 -6.64
CA GLN A 342 -21.51 11.33 -5.81
C GLN A 342 -20.16 11.21 -5.08
N SER A 343 -19.35 12.26 -5.11
CA SER A 343 -18.11 12.29 -4.34
C SER A 343 -18.41 12.54 -2.86
N LEU A 344 -17.77 11.76 -2.00
CA LEU A 344 -17.73 11.94 -0.55
C LEU A 344 -16.45 12.64 -0.10
N GLY A 345 -15.60 13.08 -1.06
CA GLY A 345 -14.31 13.71 -0.78
C GLY A 345 -13.24 12.77 -0.27
N GLY A 346 -12.19 13.32 0.29
CA GLY A 346 -11.03 12.58 0.78
C GLY A 346 -10.09 12.11 -0.34
N ARG A 347 -8.92 11.64 0.04
CA ARG A 347 -7.96 10.94 -0.82
C ARG A 347 -7.53 9.66 -0.12
N THR A 348 -7.97 8.51 -0.61
CA THR A 348 -7.66 7.23 0.01
C THR A 348 -6.44 6.57 -0.64
N SER A 349 -5.69 5.84 0.17
CA SER A 349 -4.64 4.91 -0.27
C SER A 349 -5.04 3.50 0.12
N GLY A 350 -5.43 2.71 -0.87
CA GLY A 350 -5.92 1.35 -0.68
C GLY A 350 -7.46 1.26 -0.67
N PRO A 351 -7.99 0.06 -0.38
CA PRO A 351 -9.42 -0.21 -0.40
C PRO A 351 -10.15 0.54 0.72
N LEU A 352 -11.46 0.66 0.55
CA LEU A 352 -12.38 1.12 1.58
C LEU A 352 -12.87 -0.07 2.41
N VAL A 353 -13.46 0.21 3.56
CA VAL A 353 -14.23 -0.76 4.34
C VAL A 353 -15.58 -0.15 4.68
N SER A 354 -16.67 -0.85 4.38
CA SER A 354 -18.01 -0.50 4.80
C SER A 354 -18.47 -1.38 5.97
N PHE A 355 -19.27 -0.82 6.86
CA PHE A 355 -19.79 -1.51 8.03
C PHE A 355 -21.11 -0.87 8.48
N THR A 356 -21.81 -1.53 9.41
CA THR A 356 -23.06 -1.04 9.96
C THR A 356 -22.85 -0.56 11.40
N HIS A 357 -23.30 0.64 11.71
CA HIS A 357 -23.36 1.13 13.09
C HIS A 357 -24.49 0.48 13.89
N ALA A 358 -24.42 0.54 15.21
CA ALA A 358 -25.44 -0.02 16.10
C ALA A 358 -26.85 0.54 15.84
N ASP A 359 -26.98 1.76 15.31
CA ASP A 359 -28.23 2.38 14.91
C ASP A 359 -28.71 2.01 13.51
N GLY A 360 -28.06 1.05 12.86
CA GLY A 360 -28.40 0.56 11.50
C GLY A 360 -27.89 1.43 10.38
N THR A 361 -27.24 2.57 10.63
CA THR A 361 -26.69 3.44 9.59
C THR A 361 -25.38 2.93 9.03
N ALA A 362 -25.08 3.31 7.77
CA ALA A 362 -23.83 2.94 7.12
C ALA A 362 -22.63 3.68 7.71
N GLY A 363 -21.54 2.97 7.85
CA GLY A 363 -20.21 3.50 8.13
C GLY A 363 -19.23 3.19 7.01
N LEU A 364 -18.31 4.09 6.78
CA LEU A 364 -17.15 3.90 5.90
C LEU A 364 -15.88 4.17 6.68
N MET A 365 -14.84 3.41 6.35
CA MET A 365 -13.49 3.66 6.82
C MET A 365 -12.56 3.72 5.61
N ALA A 366 -11.64 4.68 5.64
CA ALA A 366 -10.63 4.89 4.62
C ALA A 366 -9.27 5.11 5.27
N ARG A 367 -8.20 4.75 4.57
CA ARG A 367 -6.82 5.04 4.93
C ARG A 367 -6.30 6.13 4.01
N ASP A 368 -5.70 7.17 4.55
CA ASP A 368 -5.03 8.18 3.75
C ASP A 368 -3.63 7.72 3.27
N PRO A 369 -2.98 8.42 2.34
CA PRO A 369 -1.65 8.06 1.85
C PRO A 369 -0.56 8.01 2.94
N LEU A 370 -0.71 8.75 4.04
CA LEU A 370 0.23 8.77 5.16
C LEU A 370 -0.05 7.68 6.20
N GLY A 371 -1.08 6.87 6.01
CA GLY A 371 -1.44 5.79 6.93
C GLY A 371 -2.44 6.21 8.01
N GLY A 372 -2.94 7.43 8.00
CA GLY A 372 -4.01 7.86 8.90
C GLY A 372 -5.34 7.16 8.57
N VAL A 373 -6.13 6.85 9.59
CA VAL A 373 -7.43 6.20 9.42
C VAL A 373 -8.54 7.23 9.62
N TRP A 374 -9.49 7.22 8.71
CA TRP A 374 -10.63 8.13 8.67
C TRP A 374 -11.93 7.34 8.61
N ALA A 375 -12.93 7.76 9.38
CA ALA A 375 -14.27 7.19 9.33
C ALA A 375 -15.31 8.24 8.92
N ASN A 376 -16.38 7.78 8.28
CA ASN A 376 -17.53 8.61 7.93
C ASN A 376 -18.80 7.84 8.23
N LYS A 377 -19.78 8.51 8.81
CA LYS A 377 -21.07 7.92 9.20
C LYS A 377 -22.20 8.52 8.38
N GLN A 378 -23.10 7.67 7.91
CA GLN A 378 -24.36 8.10 7.30
C GLN A 378 -25.36 8.51 8.39
N ARG A 379 -26.10 9.60 8.16
CA ARG A 379 -27.25 9.99 9.00
C ARG A 379 -28.52 9.24 8.56
N HIS A 380 -29.52 9.22 9.41
CA HIS A 380 -30.82 8.59 9.11
C HIS A 380 -31.55 9.22 7.92
N ASP A 381 -31.25 10.48 7.58
CA ASP A 381 -31.77 11.16 6.38
C ASP A 381 -31.05 10.78 5.09
N GLY A 382 -30.03 9.90 5.17
CA GLY A 382 -29.21 9.45 4.05
C GLY A 382 -28.02 10.34 3.72
N THR A 383 -27.88 11.51 4.38
CA THR A 383 -26.68 12.37 4.25
C THR A 383 -25.49 11.81 5.04
N TRP A 384 -24.29 12.30 4.75
CA TRP A 384 -23.06 11.89 5.43
C TRP A 384 -22.59 12.96 6.42
N GLN A 385 -22.02 12.54 7.55
CA GLN A 385 -21.55 13.47 8.58
C GLN A 385 -20.29 14.22 8.17
N GLY A 386 -19.50 13.65 7.26
CA GLY A 386 -18.15 14.07 6.92
C GLY A 386 -17.10 13.17 7.58
N TRP A 387 -15.86 13.27 7.07
CA TRP A 387 -14.77 12.44 7.52
C TRP A 387 -14.22 12.88 8.88
N GLN A 388 -14.04 11.92 9.77
CA GLN A 388 -13.46 12.09 11.10
C GLN A 388 -12.16 11.28 11.17
N ALA A 389 -11.07 11.91 11.62
CA ALA A 389 -9.83 11.20 11.89
C ALA A 389 -9.97 10.31 13.13
N LEU A 390 -9.49 9.08 13.06
CA LEU A 390 -9.54 8.11 14.17
C LEU A 390 -8.29 8.14 15.07
N GLY A 391 -7.61 9.29 15.16
CA GLY A 391 -6.49 9.50 16.06
C GLY A 391 -5.14 9.03 15.54
N GLY A 392 -4.06 9.31 16.28
CA GLY A 392 -2.66 9.35 15.88
C GLY A 392 -1.96 8.05 15.45
N LEU A 393 -2.66 6.94 15.21
CA LEU A 393 -2.05 5.72 14.69
C LEU A 393 -1.89 5.79 13.17
N ARG A 394 -0.70 5.46 12.69
CA ARG A 394 -0.44 5.19 11.27
C ARG A 394 -0.50 3.69 11.04
N VAL A 395 -1.40 3.25 10.16
CA VAL A 395 -1.62 1.83 9.86
C VAL A 395 -1.03 1.44 8.51
N THR A 396 -0.59 0.19 8.42
CA THR A 396 0.05 -0.33 7.20
C THR A 396 -0.95 -0.57 6.07
N GLN A 397 -2.18 -0.96 6.41
CA GLN A 397 -3.28 -1.24 5.50
C GLN A 397 -4.60 -0.77 6.12
N ILE A 398 -5.68 -0.77 5.31
CA ILE A 398 -7.01 -0.46 5.85
C ILE A 398 -7.36 -1.42 6.99
N PRO A 399 -7.92 -0.94 8.11
CA PRO A 399 -8.31 -1.81 9.20
C PRO A 399 -9.29 -2.89 8.78
N ALA A 400 -9.15 -4.07 9.37
CA ALA A 400 -10.13 -5.13 9.21
C ALA A 400 -11.31 -4.87 10.14
N VAL A 401 -12.52 -5.02 9.62
CA VAL A 401 -13.78 -4.88 10.38
C VAL A 401 -14.51 -6.22 10.37
N ALA A 402 -15.16 -6.56 11.49
CA ALA A 402 -15.98 -7.77 11.56
C ALA A 402 -17.12 -7.70 10.53
N PRO A 403 -17.32 -8.74 9.70
CA PRO A 403 -18.34 -8.71 8.64
C PRO A 403 -19.79 -8.58 9.15
N ARG A 404 -20.03 -8.96 10.39
CA ARG A 404 -21.34 -8.93 11.04
C ARG A 404 -21.24 -8.45 12.49
N GLY A 405 -22.29 -7.76 12.95
CA GLY A 405 -22.42 -7.26 14.29
C GLY A 405 -21.97 -5.81 14.43
N GLU A 406 -21.69 -5.37 15.66
CA GLU A 406 -21.18 -4.02 15.90
C GLU A 406 -19.82 -3.84 15.25
N ALA A 407 -19.61 -2.69 14.65
CA ALA A 407 -18.34 -2.36 14.04
C ALA A 407 -17.23 -2.36 15.10
N ALA A 408 -16.15 -3.03 14.79
CA ALA A 408 -14.90 -2.93 15.51
C ALA A 408 -13.79 -3.20 14.50
N ALA A 409 -12.68 -2.52 14.65
CA ALA A 409 -11.62 -2.57 13.67
C ALA A 409 -10.28 -2.94 14.29
N VAL A 410 -9.49 -3.71 13.55
CA VAL A 410 -8.12 -4.09 13.90
C VAL A 410 -7.18 -3.70 12.78
N ALA A 411 -6.06 -3.13 13.13
CA ALA A 411 -5.04 -2.74 12.17
C ALA A 411 -3.63 -3.09 12.66
N LEU A 412 -2.74 -3.36 11.73
CA LEU A 412 -1.31 -3.42 11.99
C LEU A 412 -0.73 -2.00 11.81
N GLY A 413 -0.11 -1.48 12.86
CA GLY A 413 0.60 -0.20 12.84
C GLY A 413 1.97 -0.30 12.16
N TYR A 414 2.54 0.86 11.75
CA TYR A 414 3.94 0.94 11.31
C TYR A 414 4.95 0.74 12.45
N ASP A 415 4.46 0.73 13.70
CA ASP A 415 5.22 0.33 14.89
C ASP A 415 5.39 -1.21 15.02
N GLY A 416 4.70 -1.98 14.16
CA GLY A 416 4.73 -3.44 14.16
C GLY A 416 3.77 -4.10 15.16
N LEU A 417 2.94 -3.30 15.85
CA LEU A 417 1.92 -3.80 16.78
C LEU A 417 0.55 -3.88 16.11
N LEU A 418 -0.27 -4.78 16.58
CA LEU A 418 -1.68 -4.83 16.22
C LEU A 418 -2.49 -3.99 17.20
N HIS A 419 -3.42 -3.21 16.65
CA HIS A 419 -4.23 -2.25 17.40
C HIS A 419 -5.71 -2.49 17.17
N TRP A 420 -6.50 -2.23 18.19
CA TRP A 420 -7.95 -2.34 18.21
C TRP A 420 -8.61 -0.99 18.41
N ILE A 421 -9.74 -0.77 17.74
CA ILE A 421 -10.61 0.38 17.94
C ILE A 421 -12.08 -0.03 17.74
N ALA A 422 -12.99 0.58 18.51
CA ALA A 422 -14.42 0.32 18.37
C ALA A 422 -15.22 1.61 18.53
N PRO A 423 -16.46 1.67 18.00
CA PRO A 423 -17.36 2.79 18.28
C PRO A 423 -17.57 2.96 19.78
N SER A 424 -17.53 4.20 20.25
CA SER A 424 -17.75 4.58 21.66
C SER A 424 -19.12 5.15 21.91
N GLY A 425 -19.87 5.51 20.85
CA GLY A 425 -21.21 6.08 20.93
C GLY A 425 -22.04 5.85 19.68
N ILE A 426 -23.35 6.07 19.83
CA ILE A 426 -24.31 5.98 18.71
C ILE A 426 -24.20 7.17 17.73
N ASP A 427 -23.54 8.23 18.12
CA ASP A 427 -23.28 9.42 17.33
C ASP A 427 -22.21 9.21 16.24
N GLY A 428 -21.54 8.07 16.23
CA GLY A 428 -20.45 7.73 15.30
C GLY A 428 -19.06 8.03 15.85
N SER A 429 -18.95 8.41 17.13
CA SER A 429 -17.66 8.55 17.81
C SER A 429 -16.97 7.18 17.99
N TRP A 430 -15.63 7.21 18.01
CA TRP A 430 -14.79 6.03 18.18
C TRP A 430 -13.97 6.15 19.47
N SER A 431 -13.61 5.00 20.05
CA SER A 431 -12.65 4.93 21.14
C SER A 431 -11.26 5.40 20.67
N THR A 432 -10.30 5.49 21.55
CA THR A 432 -8.89 5.56 21.19
C THR A 432 -8.39 4.18 20.76
N TRP A 433 -7.37 4.14 19.90
CA TRP A 433 -6.65 2.91 19.56
C TRP A 433 -6.07 2.27 20.82
N GLN A 434 -6.12 0.96 20.88
CA GLN A 434 -5.63 0.13 21.98
C GLN A 434 -4.71 -0.94 21.43
N ASP A 435 -3.57 -1.12 22.06
CA ASP A 435 -2.63 -2.18 21.69
C ASP A 435 -3.23 -3.55 22.03
N LEU A 436 -3.11 -4.49 21.11
CA LEU A 436 -3.31 -5.91 21.36
C LEU A 436 -2.04 -6.50 21.99
N PRO A 437 -2.11 -7.70 22.58
CA PRO A 437 -0.90 -8.38 23.02
C PRO A 437 0.14 -8.43 21.89
N PRO A 438 1.44 -8.26 22.17
CA PRO A 438 2.45 -8.25 21.13
C PRO A 438 2.50 -9.60 20.40
N LEU A 439 2.62 -9.54 19.07
CA LEU A 439 2.85 -10.68 18.19
C LEU A 439 4.10 -10.40 17.37
N GLU A 440 5.17 -11.15 17.66
CA GLU A 440 6.45 -10.96 16.97
C GLU A 440 6.32 -11.27 15.47
N GLY A 441 6.83 -10.36 14.64
CA GLY A 441 6.80 -10.52 13.19
C GLY A 441 5.42 -10.37 12.55
N ALA A 442 4.44 -9.79 13.24
CA ALA A 442 3.11 -9.53 12.67
C ALA A 442 3.19 -8.83 11.31
N THR A 443 2.42 -9.26 10.34
CA THR A 443 2.43 -8.73 8.97
C THR A 443 1.07 -8.85 8.28
N GLY A 444 0.87 -8.04 7.25
CA GLY A 444 -0.35 -8.07 6.43
C GLY A 444 -1.59 -7.51 7.14
N SER A 445 -2.76 -7.76 6.55
CA SER A 445 -4.05 -7.38 7.14
C SER A 445 -4.55 -8.48 8.05
N PRO A 446 -4.96 -8.16 9.29
CA PRO A 446 -5.65 -9.11 10.15
C PRO A 446 -7.05 -9.44 9.61
N ALA A 447 -7.69 -10.45 10.21
CA ALA A 447 -9.10 -10.71 10.03
C ALA A 447 -9.80 -10.72 11.39
N VAL A 448 -11.10 -10.37 11.40
CA VAL A 448 -11.91 -10.28 12.60
C VAL A 448 -13.21 -11.02 12.41
N ALA A 449 -13.60 -11.83 13.38
CA ALA A 449 -14.90 -12.47 13.45
C ALA A 449 -15.49 -12.35 14.86
N ARG A 450 -16.75 -12.74 15.02
CA ARG A 450 -17.37 -12.95 16.33
C ARG A 450 -17.61 -14.43 16.56
N GLY A 451 -17.21 -14.94 17.70
CA GLY A 451 -17.55 -16.28 18.15
C GLY A 451 -19.04 -16.45 18.48
N ALA A 452 -19.46 -17.67 18.79
CA ALA A 452 -20.82 -18.00 19.18
C ALA A 452 -21.32 -17.21 20.41
N ASP A 453 -20.41 -16.90 21.31
CA ASP A 453 -20.66 -16.13 22.54
C ASP A 453 -20.66 -14.60 22.33
N GLY A 454 -20.53 -14.16 21.08
CA GLY A 454 -20.51 -12.74 20.70
C GLY A 454 -19.18 -12.01 20.93
N ARG A 455 -18.16 -12.67 21.51
CA ARG A 455 -16.83 -12.09 21.70
C ARG A 455 -16.06 -12.05 20.37
N TYR A 456 -15.17 -11.07 20.25
CA TYR A 456 -14.34 -10.95 19.06
C TYR A 456 -13.20 -11.96 19.07
N VAL A 457 -12.92 -12.50 17.88
CA VAL A 457 -11.76 -13.32 17.56
C VAL A 457 -10.99 -12.60 16.47
N ILE A 458 -9.70 -12.39 16.69
CA ILE A 458 -8.80 -11.70 15.76
C ILE A 458 -7.77 -12.71 15.27
N PHE A 459 -7.54 -12.73 13.95
CA PHE A 459 -6.54 -13.55 13.29
C PHE A 459 -5.47 -12.66 12.69
N ALA A 460 -4.21 -13.06 12.86
CA ALA A 460 -3.06 -12.37 12.29
C ALA A 460 -2.03 -13.36 11.78
N SER A 461 -1.22 -12.92 10.81
CA SER A 461 -0.11 -13.71 10.27
C SER A 461 1.23 -13.08 10.62
N THR A 462 2.28 -13.89 10.61
CA THR A 462 3.66 -13.44 10.79
C THR A 462 4.43 -13.47 9.46
N THR A 463 5.59 -12.82 9.44
CA THR A 463 6.51 -12.85 8.30
C THR A 463 6.99 -14.27 7.96
N GLN A 464 6.94 -15.19 8.91
CA GLN A 464 7.24 -16.62 8.71
C GLN A 464 6.05 -17.36 8.06
N GLY A 465 4.88 -16.72 7.96
CA GLY A 465 3.67 -17.33 7.42
C GLY A 465 2.86 -18.12 8.44
N GLU A 466 3.19 -18.00 9.72
CA GLU A 466 2.42 -18.63 10.77
C GLU A 466 1.13 -17.83 11.02
N LEU A 467 0.06 -18.54 11.33
CA LEU A 467 -1.24 -17.98 11.68
C LEU A 467 -1.45 -18.04 13.20
N PHE A 468 -1.93 -16.94 13.74
CA PHE A 468 -2.28 -16.84 15.15
C PHE A 468 -3.68 -16.25 15.31
N TYR A 469 -4.31 -16.55 16.45
CA TYR A 469 -5.53 -15.90 16.87
C TYR A 469 -5.42 -15.42 18.31
N THR A 470 -6.19 -14.38 18.62
CA THR A 470 -6.48 -13.95 19.99
C THR A 470 -7.98 -13.77 20.15
N ARG A 471 -8.46 -13.93 21.34
CA ARG A 471 -9.88 -13.85 21.68
C ARG A 471 -10.10 -12.79 22.77
N GLN A 472 -11.17 -12.04 22.65
CA GLN A 472 -11.59 -11.09 23.67
C GLN A 472 -11.95 -11.82 24.96
N LEU A 473 -11.45 -11.32 26.11
CA LEU A 473 -11.83 -11.78 27.44
C LEU A 473 -13.27 -11.36 27.77
N PRO A 474 -13.98 -12.11 28.62
CA PRO A 474 -15.25 -11.65 29.15
C PRO A 474 -15.09 -10.30 29.83
N ALA A 475 -15.86 -9.31 29.43
CA ALA A 475 -15.83 -7.95 30.02
C ALA A 475 -17.25 -7.48 30.34
N ALA A 476 -17.41 -6.71 31.39
CA ALA A 476 -18.67 -6.03 31.69
C ALA A 476 -18.91 -4.92 30.63
N LYS A 477 -20.17 -4.63 30.35
CA LYS A 477 -20.57 -3.57 29.41
C LYS A 477 -19.92 -2.24 29.78
N GLY A 478 -19.21 -1.64 28.82
CA GLY A 478 -18.52 -0.36 28.97
C GLY A 478 -17.10 -0.46 29.54
N GLN A 479 -16.61 -1.65 29.83
CA GLN A 479 -15.19 -1.84 30.17
C GLN A 479 -14.35 -1.93 28.89
N ARG A 480 -13.08 -1.50 29.03
CA ARG A 480 -12.08 -1.67 27.97
C ARG A 480 -11.91 -3.16 27.68
N PRO A 481 -11.93 -3.58 26.40
CA PRO A 481 -11.71 -4.98 26.07
C PRO A 481 -10.29 -5.41 26.45
N GLU A 482 -10.19 -6.58 27.04
CA GLU A 482 -8.93 -7.28 27.29
C GLU A 482 -8.85 -8.51 26.40
N TRP A 483 -7.65 -9.01 26.16
CA TRP A 483 -7.39 -10.04 25.19
C TRP A 483 -6.51 -11.15 25.77
N HIS A 484 -6.79 -12.39 25.33
CA HIS A 484 -5.89 -13.51 25.61
C HIS A 484 -4.53 -13.32 24.87
N ALA A 485 -3.51 -14.00 25.36
CA ALA A 485 -2.27 -14.13 24.58
C ALA A 485 -2.55 -14.84 23.25
N TRP A 486 -1.75 -14.52 22.24
CA TRP A 486 -1.86 -15.14 20.92
C TRP A 486 -1.68 -16.64 20.98
N ARG A 487 -2.51 -17.37 20.26
CA ARG A 487 -2.49 -18.80 20.08
C ARG A 487 -2.21 -19.14 18.63
N ARG A 488 -1.39 -20.13 18.38
CA ARG A 488 -1.11 -20.58 17.01
C ARG A 488 -2.29 -21.35 16.45
N VAL A 489 -2.67 -21.05 15.20
CA VAL A 489 -3.62 -21.84 14.42
C VAL A 489 -2.87 -23.01 13.79
N PRO A 490 -3.32 -24.27 13.91
CA PRO A 490 -2.67 -25.42 13.29
C PRO A 490 -3.00 -25.47 11.78
N ALA A 491 -2.33 -24.63 11.01
CA ALA A 491 -2.58 -24.43 9.59
C ALA A 491 -1.28 -24.51 8.78
N PRO A 492 -1.38 -24.77 7.46
CA PRO A 492 -0.27 -24.52 6.53
C PRO A 492 0.17 -23.06 6.58
N GLU A 493 1.42 -22.77 6.20
CA GLU A 493 1.90 -21.41 6.12
C GLU A 493 1.06 -20.55 5.19
N THR A 494 0.72 -19.34 5.64
CA THR A 494 -0.05 -18.38 4.86
C THR A 494 0.85 -17.37 4.13
N ALA A 495 0.36 -16.91 2.99
CA ALA A 495 0.85 -15.74 2.28
C ALA A 495 -0.09 -14.52 2.47
N GLY A 496 -0.96 -14.52 3.49
CA GLY A 496 -1.92 -13.46 3.78
C GLY A 496 -3.29 -13.68 3.15
N GLY A 497 -4.01 -12.58 2.87
CA GLY A 497 -5.37 -12.67 2.31
C GLY A 497 -6.39 -13.22 3.31
N LEU A 498 -6.26 -12.84 4.59
CA LEU A 498 -7.09 -13.36 5.67
C LEU A 498 -8.52 -12.80 5.58
N ALA A 499 -9.50 -13.69 5.73
CA ALA A 499 -10.91 -13.35 5.93
C ALA A 499 -11.54 -14.31 6.93
N ALA A 500 -12.38 -13.81 7.82
CA ALA A 500 -13.03 -14.64 8.83
C ALA A 500 -14.49 -14.23 9.01
N ILE A 501 -15.35 -15.20 9.25
CA ILE A 501 -16.79 -15.00 9.45
C ILE A 501 -17.36 -16.12 10.32
N ARG A 502 -18.49 -15.87 10.96
CA ARG A 502 -19.27 -16.90 11.66
C ARG A 502 -20.31 -17.49 10.71
N ASN A 503 -20.36 -18.82 10.60
CA ASN A 503 -21.27 -19.57 9.76
C ASN A 503 -22.62 -19.89 10.44
N HIS A 504 -23.49 -20.65 9.75
CA HIS A 504 -24.80 -21.03 10.23
C HIS A 504 -24.79 -21.97 11.47
N GLU A 505 -23.70 -22.71 11.67
CA GLU A 505 -23.50 -23.58 12.86
C GLU A 505 -22.92 -22.75 14.06
N ASN A 506 -22.87 -21.44 13.96
CA ASN A 506 -22.22 -20.55 14.92
C ASN A 506 -20.71 -20.76 15.08
N ARG A 507 -20.06 -21.42 14.13
CA ARG A 507 -18.62 -21.65 14.12
C ARG A 507 -17.90 -20.59 13.30
N VAL A 508 -16.69 -20.26 13.72
CA VAL A 508 -15.83 -19.34 12.95
C VAL A 508 -15.19 -20.10 11.78
N GLU A 509 -15.29 -19.53 10.60
CA GLU A 509 -14.56 -19.96 9.42
C GLU A 509 -13.46 -18.95 9.12
N LEU A 510 -12.24 -19.46 8.94
CA LEU A 510 -11.08 -18.68 8.55
C LEU A 510 -10.64 -19.08 7.14
N TYR A 511 -10.47 -18.09 6.29
CA TYR A 511 -9.98 -18.25 4.93
C TYR A 511 -8.67 -17.49 4.78
N PHE A 512 -7.74 -18.09 4.06
CA PHE A 512 -6.43 -17.49 3.82
C PHE A 512 -5.81 -18.04 2.55
N ARG A 513 -4.75 -17.37 2.09
CA ARG A 513 -3.97 -17.84 0.96
C ARG A 513 -2.79 -18.67 1.45
N GLN A 514 -2.71 -19.90 1.01
CA GLN A 514 -1.61 -20.80 1.36
C GLN A 514 -0.33 -20.36 0.66
N ARG A 515 0.79 -20.34 1.40
CA ARG A 515 2.10 -20.07 0.84
C ARG A 515 2.52 -21.20 -0.09
N GLY A 516 3.13 -20.84 -1.22
CA GLY A 516 3.57 -21.79 -2.25
C GLY A 516 2.52 -22.01 -3.35
N SER A 517 1.36 -22.59 -3.04
CA SER A 517 0.29 -22.80 -4.02
C SER A 517 -0.45 -21.51 -4.41
N ASN A 518 -0.52 -20.53 -3.50
CA ASN A 518 -1.40 -19.36 -3.57
C ASN A 518 -2.89 -19.69 -3.57
N HIS A 519 -3.28 -20.92 -3.23
CA HIS A 519 -4.66 -21.34 -3.19
C HIS A 519 -5.42 -20.81 -1.98
N LEU A 520 -6.70 -20.59 -2.17
CA LEU A 520 -7.66 -20.31 -1.11
C LEU A 520 -7.79 -21.56 -0.23
N THR A 521 -7.49 -21.41 1.05
CA THR A 521 -7.56 -22.48 2.05
C THR A 521 -8.58 -22.10 3.11
N GLN A 522 -9.39 -23.05 3.53
CA GLN A 522 -10.44 -22.93 4.54
C GLN A 522 -10.06 -23.71 5.80
N LEU A 523 -10.32 -23.12 6.95
CA LEU A 523 -10.36 -23.76 8.26
C LEU A 523 -11.69 -23.44 8.92
N VAL A 524 -12.28 -24.42 9.61
CA VAL A 524 -13.52 -24.26 10.36
C VAL A 524 -13.26 -24.58 11.83
N GLU A 525 -13.77 -23.75 12.73
CA GLU A 525 -13.77 -24.03 14.16
C GLU A 525 -14.45 -25.38 14.42
N ALA A 526 -13.79 -26.28 15.17
CA ALA A 526 -14.27 -27.61 15.50
C ALA A 526 -14.67 -27.69 16.97
N GLY A 527 -15.79 -28.38 17.27
CA GLY A 527 -16.23 -28.60 18.66
C GLY A 527 -16.87 -27.37 19.32
N ASP A 528 -17.23 -27.57 20.59
CA ASP A 528 -17.74 -26.51 21.45
C ASP A 528 -16.56 -25.74 22.03
N THR A 529 -16.32 -24.55 21.53
CA THR A 529 -15.25 -23.66 22.00
C THR A 529 -15.48 -23.31 23.46
N THR A 530 -14.66 -23.84 24.32
CA THR A 530 -14.55 -23.36 25.69
C THR A 530 -13.65 -22.10 25.74
N ASP A 531 -13.61 -21.43 26.86
CA ASP A 531 -13.13 -20.04 27.03
C ASP A 531 -11.83 -19.65 26.30
N MET A 532 -10.89 -20.55 26.08
CA MET A 532 -9.52 -20.17 25.71
C MET A 532 -8.99 -20.83 24.44
N ASP A 533 -9.38 -22.04 24.13
CA ASP A 533 -8.81 -22.82 23.04
C ASP A 533 -9.87 -23.10 21.98
N MET A 534 -9.58 -22.71 20.74
CA MET A 534 -10.37 -23.05 19.57
C MET A 534 -9.74 -24.26 18.91
N ASP A 535 -10.51 -25.31 18.78
CA ASP A 535 -10.14 -26.46 17.95
C ASP A 535 -10.47 -26.16 16.49
N TRP A 536 -9.70 -26.73 15.60
CA TRP A 536 -9.81 -26.46 14.17
C TRP A 536 -9.97 -27.75 13.35
N SER A 537 -10.74 -27.68 12.30
CA SER A 537 -10.79 -28.73 11.28
C SER A 537 -9.44 -28.89 10.59
N THR A 538 -9.27 -29.98 9.85
CA THR A 538 -8.17 -30.06 8.87
C THR A 538 -8.32 -28.94 7.83
N ALA A 539 -7.22 -28.30 7.46
CA ALA A 539 -7.22 -27.27 6.42
C ALA A 539 -7.64 -27.87 5.07
N ALA A 540 -8.64 -27.26 4.43
CA ALA A 540 -9.12 -27.66 3.12
C ALA A 540 -8.56 -26.71 2.05
N ASP A 541 -7.75 -27.23 1.13
CA ASP A 541 -7.32 -26.51 -0.08
C ASP A 541 -8.47 -26.49 -1.09
N LEU A 542 -8.95 -25.31 -1.46
CA LEU A 542 -10.06 -25.15 -2.41
C LEU A 542 -9.59 -25.05 -3.87
N GLY A 543 -8.29 -25.14 -4.14
CA GLY A 543 -7.71 -25.19 -5.49
C GLY A 543 -7.82 -23.89 -6.30
N VAL A 544 -8.15 -22.76 -5.68
CA VAL A 544 -8.32 -21.47 -6.36
C VAL A 544 -7.14 -20.54 -6.03
N PRO A 545 -6.24 -20.27 -6.97
CA PRO A 545 -5.20 -19.29 -6.77
C PRO A 545 -5.80 -17.86 -6.82
N PHE A 546 -5.53 -17.05 -5.82
CA PHE A 546 -6.12 -15.72 -5.75
C PHE A 546 -5.14 -14.65 -5.27
N ILE A 547 -5.54 -13.39 -5.46
CA ILE A 547 -4.84 -12.21 -4.97
C ILE A 547 -5.75 -11.34 -4.10
N GLY A 548 -5.12 -10.48 -3.31
CA GLY A 548 -5.83 -9.56 -2.43
C GLY A 548 -6.47 -10.26 -1.25
N ARG A 549 -7.60 -9.74 -0.84
CA ARG A 549 -8.42 -10.25 0.27
C ARG A 549 -9.72 -10.83 -0.29
N PRO A 550 -10.18 -11.99 0.16
CA PRO A 550 -11.50 -12.51 -0.20
C PRO A 550 -12.60 -11.53 0.24
N ALA A 551 -13.54 -11.25 -0.64
CA ALA A 551 -14.81 -10.67 -0.25
C ALA A 551 -15.67 -11.77 0.37
N ILE A 552 -16.15 -11.56 1.59
CA ILE A 552 -16.86 -12.59 2.36
C ILE A 552 -18.15 -12.04 2.96
N ASN A 553 -19.22 -12.81 2.88
CA ASN A 553 -20.47 -12.57 3.57
C ASN A 553 -21.18 -13.91 3.85
N ALA A 554 -22.32 -13.87 4.51
CA ALA A 554 -23.19 -15.04 4.66
C ALA A 554 -24.63 -14.65 4.35
N ASP A 555 -25.40 -15.61 3.80
CA ASP A 555 -26.82 -15.44 3.54
C ASP A 555 -27.66 -15.35 4.82
N ALA A 556 -28.97 -15.21 4.67
CA ALA A 556 -29.91 -15.14 5.81
C ALA A 556 -29.92 -16.42 6.65
N GLN A 557 -29.55 -17.54 6.07
CA GLN A 557 -29.40 -18.83 6.73
C GLN A 557 -28.03 -19.00 7.41
N GLY A 558 -27.09 -18.10 7.13
CA GLY A 558 -25.74 -18.14 7.67
C GLY A 558 -24.75 -18.97 6.82
N ASN A 559 -25.16 -19.41 5.61
CA ASN A 559 -24.23 -20.05 4.69
C ASN A 559 -23.20 -19.05 4.17
N VAL A 560 -21.94 -19.42 4.26
CA VAL A 560 -20.84 -18.54 3.88
C VAL A 560 -20.66 -18.51 2.37
N VAL A 561 -20.50 -17.30 1.84
CA VAL A 561 -20.25 -17.03 0.42
C VAL A 561 -19.02 -16.12 0.30
N LEU A 562 -18.11 -16.50 -0.59
CA LEU A 562 -16.91 -15.71 -0.89
C LEU A 562 -16.80 -15.40 -2.39
N ALA A 563 -16.17 -14.29 -2.69
CA ALA A 563 -15.67 -14.00 -4.04
C ALA A 563 -14.20 -13.63 -3.98
N VAL A 564 -13.41 -14.12 -4.93
CA VAL A 564 -11.98 -13.85 -5.07
C VAL A 564 -11.61 -13.54 -6.51
N LEU A 565 -10.48 -12.86 -6.70
CA LEU A 565 -9.90 -12.55 -8.00
C LEU A 565 -8.72 -13.48 -8.26
N GLU A 566 -8.74 -14.20 -9.34
CA GLU A 566 -7.59 -14.95 -9.84
C GLU A 566 -6.59 -14.02 -10.54
N ARG A 567 -5.30 -14.12 -10.20
CA ARG A 567 -4.28 -13.25 -10.78
C ARG A 567 -3.96 -13.58 -12.22
N ALA A 568 -3.90 -14.87 -12.56
CA ALA A 568 -3.32 -15.30 -13.82
C ALA A 568 -4.08 -14.77 -15.05
N ASP A 569 -5.39 -14.73 -14.97
CA ASP A 569 -6.27 -14.32 -16.07
C ASP A 569 -7.33 -13.28 -15.68
N GLY A 570 -7.32 -12.82 -14.43
CA GLY A 570 -8.24 -11.80 -13.95
C GLY A 570 -9.68 -12.25 -13.73
N HIS A 571 -9.96 -13.56 -13.76
CA HIS A 571 -11.32 -14.04 -13.57
C HIS A 571 -11.77 -14.01 -12.11
N LEU A 572 -13.05 -13.76 -11.92
CA LEU A 572 -13.69 -13.86 -10.61
C LEU A 572 -14.09 -15.32 -10.32
N TRP A 573 -13.92 -15.72 -9.09
CA TRP A 573 -14.41 -17.00 -8.57
C TRP A 573 -15.39 -16.76 -7.44
N LEU A 574 -16.45 -17.55 -7.41
CA LEU A 574 -17.43 -17.61 -6.34
C LEU A 574 -17.26 -18.92 -5.59
N VAL A 575 -17.22 -18.87 -4.27
CA VAL A 575 -17.15 -20.06 -3.41
C VAL A 575 -18.39 -20.10 -2.53
N GLU A 576 -19.14 -21.18 -2.64
CA GLU A 576 -20.34 -21.46 -1.85
C GLU A 576 -20.28 -22.90 -1.30
N HIS A 577 -20.55 -23.05 -0.01
CA HIS A 577 -20.47 -24.38 0.66
C HIS A 577 -19.11 -25.07 0.41
N GLY A 578 -18.02 -24.31 0.41
CA GLY A 578 -16.67 -24.80 0.13
C GLY A 578 -16.42 -25.23 -1.32
N LYS A 579 -17.33 -24.96 -2.25
CA LYS A 579 -17.21 -25.30 -3.66
C LYS A 579 -16.93 -24.08 -4.51
N PRO A 580 -15.75 -24.01 -5.15
CA PRO A 580 -15.41 -22.89 -6.04
C PRO A 580 -16.08 -23.06 -7.41
N THR A 581 -16.53 -21.96 -7.97
CA THR A 581 -17.06 -21.83 -9.33
C THR A 581 -16.44 -20.64 -10.01
N ARG A 582 -15.81 -20.84 -11.16
CA ARG A 582 -15.27 -19.76 -11.97
C ARG A 582 -16.41 -19.03 -12.66
N LEU A 583 -16.41 -17.70 -12.55
CA LEU A 583 -17.39 -16.84 -13.20
C LEU A 583 -16.89 -16.42 -14.58
N ASP A 584 -17.80 -16.24 -15.52
CA ASP A 584 -17.52 -15.64 -16.82
C ASP A 584 -17.47 -14.09 -16.68
N ALA A 585 -16.50 -13.64 -15.90
CA ALA A 585 -16.33 -12.23 -15.56
C ALA A 585 -14.86 -11.95 -15.21
N GLU A 586 -14.23 -11.07 -15.98
CA GLU A 586 -12.88 -10.57 -15.74
C GLU A 586 -12.92 -9.27 -14.95
N ALA A 587 -11.95 -9.09 -14.05
CA ALA A 587 -11.85 -7.93 -13.20
C ALA A 587 -10.39 -7.46 -13.03
N ALA A 588 -10.23 -6.16 -12.84
CA ALA A 588 -8.95 -5.50 -12.57
C ALA A 588 -8.82 -5.03 -11.11
N SER A 589 -9.71 -5.47 -10.23
CA SER A 589 -9.61 -5.29 -8.77
C SER A 589 -10.19 -6.48 -8.06
N PRO A 590 -9.77 -6.76 -6.80
CA PRO A 590 -10.50 -7.68 -5.95
C PRO A 590 -11.97 -7.28 -5.87
N PRO A 591 -12.90 -8.26 -5.81
CA PRO A 591 -14.32 -7.98 -5.78
C PRO A 591 -14.79 -7.48 -4.40
N ALA A 592 -15.95 -6.84 -4.39
CA ALA A 592 -16.81 -6.73 -3.21
C ALA A 592 -18.01 -7.67 -3.38
N LEU A 593 -18.52 -8.17 -2.27
CA LEU A 593 -19.66 -9.09 -2.24
C LEU A 593 -20.63 -8.67 -1.13
N ASN A 594 -21.93 -8.67 -1.44
CA ASN A 594 -22.97 -8.53 -0.43
C ASN A 594 -24.23 -9.33 -0.85
N ILE A 595 -25.06 -9.67 0.14
CA ILE A 595 -26.36 -10.30 -0.07
C ILE A 595 -27.43 -9.36 0.48
N ILE A 596 -28.27 -8.83 -0.40
CA ILE A 596 -29.30 -7.83 -0.09
C ILE A 596 -30.65 -8.41 -0.52
N ASP A 597 -31.56 -8.58 0.42
CA ASP A 597 -32.92 -9.11 0.20
C ASP A 597 -32.92 -10.42 -0.63
N GLY A 598 -32.00 -11.33 -0.31
CA GLY A 598 -31.84 -12.62 -0.98
C GLY A 598 -31.22 -12.57 -2.37
N THR A 599 -30.73 -11.38 -2.80
CA THR A 599 -29.97 -11.23 -4.02
C THR A 599 -28.49 -11.13 -3.70
N LEU A 600 -27.67 -12.01 -4.27
CA LEU A 600 -26.21 -11.93 -4.22
C LEU A 600 -25.76 -10.88 -5.23
N TYR A 601 -24.94 -9.94 -4.78
CA TYR A 601 -24.25 -8.96 -5.60
C TYR A 601 -22.75 -9.15 -5.50
N ILE A 602 -22.07 -9.11 -6.64
CA ILE A 602 -20.61 -9.05 -6.75
C ILE A 602 -20.28 -7.85 -7.62
N VAL A 603 -19.39 -6.99 -7.14
CA VAL A 603 -18.93 -5.80 -7.88
C VAL A 603 -17.43 -5.78 -7.93
N ALA A 604 -16.89 -5.56 -9.12
CA ALA A 604 -15.46 -5.41 -9.34
C ALA A 604 -15.20 -4.38 -10.45
N ARG A 605 -14.00 -3.78 -10.43
CA ARG A 605 -13.56 -2.91 -11.53
C ARG A 605 -13.35 -3.75 -12.79
N THR A 606 -13.80 -3.24 -13.93
CA THR A 606 -13.55 -3.88 -15.23
C THR A 606 -12.11 -3.67 -15.69
N ALA A 607 -11.55 -4.64 -16.42
CA ALA A 607 -10.26 -4.49 -17.07
C ALA A 607 -10.32 -3.47 -18.22
N GLY A 608 -9.23 -2.73 -18.40
CA GLY A 608 -9.04 -1.78 -19.51
C GLY A 608 -9.94 -0.54 -19.50
N GLY A 609 -9.55 0.47 -20.27
CA GLY A 609 -10.33 1.68 -20.49
C GLY A 609 -10.55 2.59 -19.27
N PRO A 610 -11.54 3.48 -19.33
CA PRO A 610 -11.87 4.36 -18.20
C PRO A 610 -12.40 3.55 -17.02
N GLN A 611 -12.28 4.11 -15.81
CA GLN A 611 -12.76 3.46 -14.59
C GLN A 611 -14.25 3.13 -14.66
N ARG A 612 -14.57 1.85 -14.64
CA ARG A 612 -15.91 1.30 -14.67
C ARG A 612 -15.99 0.12 -13.71
N TYR A 613 -17.18 -0.13 -13.18
CA TYR A 613 -17.44 -1.28 -12.32
C TYR A 613 -18.54 -2.14 -12.94
N GLN A 614 -18.30 -3.45 -13.02
CA GLN A 614 -19.34 -4.41 -13.36
C GLN A 614 -20.06 -4.87 -12.09
N VAL A 615 -21.37 -4.95 -12.17
CA VAL A 615 -22.25 -5.50 -11.15
C VAL A 615 -22.82 -6.82 -11.64
N LEU A 616 -22.45 -7.90 -11.01
CA LEU A 616 -23.04 -9.22 -11.20
C LEU A 616 -24.10 -9.40 -10.12
N SER A 617 -25.28 -9.88 -10.48
CA SER A 617 -26.32 -10.18 -9.50
C SER A 617 -26.95 -11.53 -9.76
N ARG A 618 -27.28 -12.26 -8.68
CA ARG A 618 -27.93 -13.57 -8.73
C ARG A 618 -29.03 -13.65 -7.70
N ARG A 619 -30.22 -14.02 -8.13
CA ARG A 619 -31.39 -14.24 -7.27
C ARG A 619 -31.99 -15.60 -7.54
N SER A 620 -32.31 -16.36 -6.50
CA SER A 620 -32.89 -17.71 -6.60
C SER A 620 -32.11 -18.62 -7.57
N GLY A 621 -30.78 -18.55 -7.58
CA GLY A 621 -29.87 -19.32 -8.42
C GLY A 621 -29.66 -18.80 -9.85
N ALA A 622 -30.45 -17.86 -10.33
CA ALA A 622 -30.35 -17.32 -11.69
C ALA A 622 -29.52 -16.02 -11.71
N TRP A 623 -28.51 -15.97 -12.59
CA TRP A 623 -27.74 -14.77 -12.87
C TRP A 623 -28.52 -13.81 -13.77
N ALA A 624 -28.53 -12.54 -13.40
CA ALA A 624 -29.00 -11.46 -14.26
C ALA A 624 -27.89 -11.01 -15.23
N THR A 625 -28.29 -10.30 -16.29
CA THR A 625 -27.32 -9.62 -17.17
C THR A 625 -26.47 -8.66 -16.36
N ALA A 626 -25.15 -8.70 -16.54
CA ALA A 626 -24.21 -7.82 -15.86
C ALA A 626 -24.51 -6.35 -16.19
N VAL A 627 -24.45 -5.49 -15.18
CA VAL A 627 -24.65 -4.04 -15.33
C VAL A 627 -23.30 -3.36 -15.17
N THR A 628 -23.00 -2.39 -16.03
CA THR A 628 -21.77 -1.58 -15.93
C THR A 628 -22.10 -0.22 -15.33
N LEU A 629 -21.38 0.17 -14.27
CA LEU A 629 -21.43 1.47 -13.66
C LEU A 629 -20.31 2.35 -14.24
N GLU A 630 -20.68 3.38 -14.95
CA GLU A 630 -19.79 4.33 -15.61
C GLU A 630 -19.80 5.69 -14.92
N GLY A 631 -18.86 6.58 -15.30
CA GLY A 631 -18.88 7.99 -14.91
C GLY A 631 -18.42 8.25 -13.47
N VAL A 632 -17.49 7.43 -12.94
CA VAL A 632 -16.85 7.76 -11.66
C VAL A 632 -16.22 9.15 -11.74
N PRO A 633 -16.51 10.08 -10.79
CA PRO A 633 -16.03 11.45 -10.87
C PRO A 633 -14.51 11.53 -10.92
N ALA A 634 -13.99 12.28 -11.88
CA ALA A 634 -12.56 12.56 -12.03
C ALA A 634 -12.09 13.76 -11.18
N THR A 635 -13.00 14.48 -10.54
CA THR A 635 -12.73 15.69 -9.75
C THR A 635 -13.27 15.51 -8.32
N GLY A 636 -12.76 16.30 -7.38
CA GLY A 636 -13.26 16.35 -5.99
C GLY A 636 -12.44 15.56 -4.95
N GLY A 637 -11.26 15.04 -5.31
CA GLY A 637 -10.33 14.41 -4.35
C GLY A 637 -9.36 15.44 -3.79
N GLY A 638 -9.66 15.98 -2.62
CA GLY A 638 -8.69 16.68 -1.77
C GLY A 638 -8.31 15.81 -0.57
N PRO A 639 -7.34 16.23 0.26
CA PRO A 639 -7.06 15.55 1.51
C PRO A 639 -8.35 15.41 2.34
N PHE A 640 -8.42 14.40 3.18
CA PHE A 640 -9.53 14.27 4.13
C PHE A 640 -9.57 15.54 5.00
N ALA A 641 -10.71 16.21 5.00
CA ALA A 641 -10.91 17.39 5.84
C ALA A 641 -11.56 16.93 7.16
N THR A 642 -10.96 17.29 8.29
CA THR A 642 -11.64 17.24 9.58
C THR A 642 -12.75 18.30 9.57
N LEU A 643 -13.98 17.91 9.89
CA LEU A 643 -14.92 18.88 10.42
C LEU A 643 -14.25 19.46 11.66
N ALA A 644 -14.11 20.80 11.70
CA ALA A 644 -13.39 21.47 12.79
C ALA A 644 -13.92 20.96 14.13
N ALA A 645 -13.15 20.11 14.79
CA ALA A 645 -13.35 19.82 16.21
C ALA A 645 -13.26 21.15 16.96
N ARG A 646 -14.08 21.32 17.97
CA ARG A 646 -13.99 22.52 18.83
C ARG A 646 -12.53 22.67 19.29
N PRO A 647 -12.01 23.87 19.49
CA PRO A 647 -10.60 24.11 19.82
C PRO A 647 -10.04 23.35 21.03
N THR A 648 -10.90 22.73 21.82
CA THR A 648 -10.56 21.95 23.02
C THR A 648 -10.22 20.48 22.72
N ASP A 649 -10.45 19.97 21.48
CA ASP A 649 -10.37 18.53 21.18
C ASP A 649 -9.21 18.16 20.24
N LEU A 650 -8.24 19.07 20.02
CA LEU A 650 -7.04 18.75 19.27
C LEU A 650 -6.11 17.87 20.12
N PRO A 651 -5.86 16.60 19.76
CA PRO A 651 -4.83 15.82 20.41
C PRO A 651 -3.48 16.51 20.19
N ASN A 652 -2.66 16.60 21.22
CA ASN A 652 -1.27 17.05 21.16
C ASN A 652 -0.51 16.12 20.19
N LEU A 653 -0.40 16.52 18.94
CA LEU A 653 0.46 15.85 17.96
C LEU A 653 1.89 16.17 18.36
N GLY A 654 2.56 15.20 18.95
CA GLY A 654 3.99 15.28 19.29
C GLY A 654 4.80 15.74 18.09
N SER A 655 5.67 16.68 18.32
CA SER A 655 6.54 17.38 17.39
C SER A 655 7.45 16.45 16.61
N HIS A 656 7.04 16.02 15.40
CA HIS A 656 7.95 15.57 14.37
C HIS A 656 7.37 15.89 12.99
N GLY A 657 7.93 16.92 12.34
CA GLY A 657 7.67 17.28 10.96
C GLY A 657 6.83 18.56 10.81
N ALA A 658 7.28 19.47 9.97
CA ALA A 658 6.58 20.72 9.67
C ALA A 658 5.19 20.43 9.10
N ASN A 659 4.15 20.60 9.91
CA ASN A 659 2.78 20.39 9.54
C ASN A 659 2.14 21.70 9.10
N ASN A 660 1.87 21.83 7.81
CA ASN A 660 0.88 22.78 7.34
C ASN A 660 -0.51 22.26 7.70
N THR A 661 -1.09 22.73 8.78
CA THR A 661 -2.46 22.41 9.14
C THR A 661 -3.41 23.24 8.25
N VAL A 662 -4.11 22.57 7.36
CA VAL A 662 -5.17 23.20 6.56
C VAL A 662 -6.47 23.12 7.36
N VAL A 663 -7.01 24.26 7.76
CA VAL A 663 -8.31 24.35 8.42
C VAL A 663 -9.35 24.76 7.38
N VAL A 664 -10.34 23.90 7.18
CA VAL A 664 -11.50 24.19 6.29
C VAL A 664 -12.66 24.67 7.15
N ARG A 665 -13.14 25.88 6.89
CA ARG A 665 -14.29 26.47 7.59
C ARG A 665 -15.43 26.77 6.61
N PRO A 666 -16.69 26.75 7.05
CA PRO A 666 -17.77 27.32 6.26
C PRO A 666 -17.50 28.80 5.96
N SER A 667 -17.75 29.23 4.73
CA SER A 667 -17.59 30.64 4.35
C SER A 667 -18.53 31.51 5.19
N THR A 668 -18.05 32.64 5.66
CA THR A 668 -18.86 33.60 6.40
C THR A 668 -19.88 34.32 5.53
N THR A 669 -19.70 34.27 4.21
CA THR A 669 -20.61 34.90 3.23
C THR A 669 -21.57 33.93 2.57
N ASP A 670 -21.25 32.64 2.58
CA ASP A 670 -22.13 31.59 2.05
C ASP A 670 -21.84 30.25 2.83
N PRO A 671 -22.75 29.85 3.74
CA PRO A 671 -22.59 28.63 4.54
C PRO A 671 -22.54 27.32 3.73
N SER A 672 -22.94 27.34 2.46
CA SER A 672 -22.88 26.19 1.56
C SER A 672 -21.50 25.99 0.91
N THR A 673 -20.62 26.97 1.02
CA THR A 673 -19.26 26.93 0.51
C THR A 673 -18.23 26.83 1.65
N LEU A 674 -17.15 26.10 1.39
CA LEU A 674 -16.05 25.92 2.34
C LEU A 674 -14.89 26.85 1.96
N SER A 675 -14.41 27.65 2.90
CA SER A 675 -13.18 28.42 2.74
C SER A 675 -12.00 27.68 3.34
N VAL A 676 -10.87 27.71 2.65
CA VAL A 676 -9.61 27.10 3.10
C VAL A 676 -8.71 28.20 3.64
N GLU A 677 -8.45 28.18 4.93
CA GLU A 677 -7.55 29.14 5.58
C GLU A 677 -6.25 28.44 5.97
N ARG A 678 -5.13 28.98 5.50
CA ARG A 678 -3.79 28.52 5.91
C ARG A 678 -3.37 29.28 7.15
N MET A 679 -3.07 28.56 8.22
CA MET A 679 -2.40 29.16 9.37
C MET A 679 -0.91 29.30 9.06
N PRO A 680 -0.34 30.52 9.13
CA PRO A 680 1.09 30.68 9.03
C PRO A 680 1.75 30.07 10.28
N THR A 681 2.71 29.19 10.07
CA THR A 681 3.59 28.71 11.13
C THR A 681 4.37 29.89 11.71
N GLN A 682 4.10 30.28 12.94
CA GLN A 682 5.01 31.18 13.66
C GLN A 682 6.33 30.44 13.89
N VAL A 683 7.33 30.77 13.09
CA VAL A 683 8.71 30.40 13.38
C VAL A 683 9.18 31.33 14.49
N SER A 684 9.20 30.84 15.73
CA SER A 684 9.92 31.51 16.82
C SER A 684 11.41 31.49 16.45
N ARG A 685 11.97 32.67 16.12
CA ARG A 685 13.40 32.84 15.99
C ARG A 685 14.07 32.50 17.32
N PRO A 686 15.17 31.74 17.33
CA PRO A 686 15.96 31.59 18.53
C PRO A 686 16.55 32.96 18.89
N ALA A 687 16.44 33.31 20.17
CA ALA A 687 17.08 34.53 20.72
C ALA A 687 18.61 34.45 20.49
N THR A 688 19.14 35.47 19.89
CA THR A 688 20.59 35.67 19.73
C THR A 688 21.21 35.82 21.13
N PRO A 689 22.31 35.11 21.45
CA PRO A 689 22.98 35.36 22.72
C PRO A 689 23.64 36.70 22.66
N THR A 690 23.27 37.60 23.58
CA THR A 690 23.96 38.84 23.85
C THR A 690 25.36 38.52 24.38
N SER A 691 26.37 38.96 23.67
CA SER A 691 27.75 39.00 24.12
C SER A 691 27.84 39.95 25.31
N VAL A 692 28.26 39.43 26.47
CA VAL A 692 28.81 40.24 27.57
C VAL A 692 30.33 40.24 27.43
N GLN A 693 30.87 41.42 27.53
CA GLN A 693 32.30 41.73 27.49
C GLN A 693 33.15 40.88 28.42
#